data_29f6659e01be9a5068ae110683c222e9
#
_entry.id   29f6659e01be9a5068ae110683c222e9
#
_cell.length_a   1.000
_cell.length_b   1.000
_cell.length_c   1.000
_cell.angle_alpha   90.00
_cell.angle_beta   90.00
_cell.angle_gamma   90.00
#
_symmetry.space_group_name_H-M   'P 1'
#
loop_
_entity.id
_entity.type
_entity.pdbx_description
1 polymer ?
#
loop_
_entity_poly.entity_id
_entity_poly.type
_entity_poly.pdbx_seq_one_letter_code
_entity_poly.pdbx_strand_id
1 'polypeptide(L)'
;MGWADDEQKNKSYNRTKMKQKHNVTAEKLGIEISTGTLAGLASGAVTISMGETNVFVSATAAATLRPGQDFFPLTVDYREKFTAAGRFPGGYFKREGKPTEKEILTSRLCDRPLRPLFPKGFLNEVQVIGYLLSTDQVNEADVLMVNGASAAIMISDIPWNGPIGCVRLGQIDGEFVVNPTNEQMYDSTLDLIYVGSEKEMMMIEGSADQIPEDRFVEALEFAHEAIQDIIEAQKKLAELCGKAKKEFDLVKAPDDVLALCREITGNRMEDAIFAASKQERQVAVDAVKEDATAACQEKFGDDFDEDHVKMAFEVIQEEVYRENILEKGKRADGRGPADLREITCETGVLPRVHGSAIFTRGETQSLVLSTLGTSRDVQDLDGLTGGPTAKSFILHYNFPPFSVGEAGRFGFTGRREIGHGALAERSVLPVLPPEDEFPYAIRIVSEIMSSNGSTSMASVCGGSLALMNAGVPLAKHVAGISTGLVTKMDENGNIEKHVVLTDIIGAEDHFGDMDFKVCGTRDGVTGFQLDLKIQGLPFDIAKEAVKQVTEARMKILGSMEEAMPSHRTQLREHAPRIESVQIDPEKIGALIGPGGKNIRRITEVTGASIDIDEDNSGKVRIYATDTESMERALNEIDLVTGEIEVGKIYRGIVRGVKDFGAFVECLPGKEGLCHISELADFRVNKTEDICKLGDEIIVKCIGIDDKGRVKLSRRAAMEENKADGDEEKTEESPAEETPSEEEAEPANS
;
A
#
# COMPACT_ATOMS: atom_id res chain seq x y z
N MET A 1 62.25 28.19 5.03
CA MET A 1 61.82 28.48 6.42
C MET A 1 60.40 29.11 6.47
N GLY A 2 59.62 29.08 5.43
CA GLY A 2 58.29 29.72 5.39
C GLY A 2 57.05 28.77 5.37
N TRP A 3 57.26 27.47 5.22
CA TRP A 3 56.15 26.49 5.09
C TRP A 3 55.70 25.85 6.41
N ALA A 4 56.58 25.85 7.43
CA ALA A 4 56.24 25.24 8.73
C ALA A 4 55.38 26.14 9.64
N ASP A 5 55.48 27.47 9.50
CA ASP A 5 54.74 28.43 10.31
C ASP A 5 53.27 28.59 9.89
N ASP A 6 52.95 28.42 8.58
CA ASP A 6 51.56 28.46 8.08
C ASP A 6 50.77 27.18 8.41
N GLU A 7 51.45 26.00 8.42
CA GLU A 7 50.80 24.76 8.87
C GLU A 7 50.50 24.74 10.38
N GLN A 8 51.35 25.37 11.21
CA GLN A 8 51.09 25.49 12.65
C GLN A 8 49.99 26.51 12.96
N LYS A 9 49.92 27.61 12.22
CA LYS A 9 48.81 28.57 12.36
C LYS A 9 47.48 28.00 11.87
N ASN A 10 47.43 27.25 10.77
CA ASN A 10 46.24 26.55 10.32
C ASN A 10 45.82 25.39 11.27
N LYS A 11 46.79 24.66 11.86
CA LYS A 11 46.49 23.65 12.87
C LYS A 11 46.01 24.24 14.21
N SER A 12 46.47 25.45 14.60
CA SER A 12 45.97 26.12 15.79
C SER A 12 44.62 26.76 15.58
N TYR A 13 44.31 27.27 14.38
CA TYR A 13 43.01 27.83 14.05
C TYR A 13 41.92 26.77 13.97
N ASN A 14 42.24 25.53 13.56
CA ASN A 14 41.30 24.40 13.53
C ASN A 14 41.15 23.67 14.88
N ARG A 15 42.06 23.83 15.83
CA ARG A 15 41.93 23.16 17.16
C ARG A 15 41.13 23.95 18.19
N THR A 16 40.83 25.22 17.99
CA THR A 16 40.21 26.08 19.02
C THR A 16 38.73 26.33 18.86
N LYS A 17 38.06 25.76 17.84
CA LYS A 17 36.60 25.67 17.80
C LYS A 17 36.17 24.23 17.92
N MET A 18 36.36 23.63 19.11
CA MET A 18 35.45 22.57 19.53
C MET A 18 34.01 23.14 19.37
N LYS A 19 33.23 22.56 18.46
CA LYS A 19 31.88 23.03 18.22
C LYS A 19 31.13 22.96 19.56
N GLN A 20 30.60 24.10 19.97
CA GLN A 20 29.82 24.20 21.19
C GLN A 20 28.57 23.34 20.98
N LYS A 21 28.27 22.46 21.95
CA LYS A 21 27.03 21.69 21.95
C LYS A 21 25.88 22.62 22.28
N HIS A 22 24.81 22.51 21.53
CA HIS A 22 23.54 23.20 21.79
C HIS A 22 22.42 22.19 21.84
N ASN A 23 21.48 22.42 22.75
CA ASN A 23 20.33 21.56 23.01
C ASN A 23 19.09 22.42 23.18
N VAL A 24 17.99 22.00 22.60
CA VAL A 24 16.67 22.58 22.77
C VAL A 24 15.63 21.47 22.89
N THR A 25 14.55 21.74 23.59
CA THR A 25 13.48 20.77 23.78
C THR A 25 12.13 21.39 23.41
N ALA A 26 11.33 20.66 22.66
CA ALA A 26 9.90 20.89 22.51
C ALA A 26 9.19 20.15 23.66
N GLU A 27 8.92 20.87 24.73
CA GLU A 27 8.53 20.29 26.03
C GLU A 27 7.19 19.53 25.95
N LYS A 28 6.23 20.05 25.18
CA LYS A 28 4.90 19.43 25.05
C LYS A 28 4.93 18.13 24.26
N LEU A 29 5.87 18.01 23.31
CA LEU A 29 6.03 16.85 22.45
C LEU A 29 7.04 15.83 23.01
N GLY A 30 7.83 16.21 24.03
CA GLY A 30 8.91 15.38 24.55
C GLY A 30 10.04 15.15 23.53
N ILE A 31 10.25 16.09 22.59
CA ILE A 31 11.26 15.96 21.52
C ILE A 31 12.46 16.85 21.86
N GLU A 32 13.65 16.27 21.88
CA GLU A 32 14.92 16.96 22.10
C GLU A 32 15.73 17.07 20.80
N ILE A 33 16.28 18.26 20.48
CA ILE A 33 17.14 18.49 19.31
C ILE A 33 18.50 18.96 19.80
N SER A 34 19.56 18.26 19.38
CA SER A 34 20.93 18.59 19.73
C SER A 34 21.82 18.74 18.50
N THR A 35 22.83 19.60 18.58
CA THR A 35 23.82 19.81 17.52
C THR A 35 25.23 20.02 18.06
N GLY A 36 26.23 20.01 17.17
CA GLY A 36 27.64 20.29 17.48
C GLY A 36 28.48 19.07 17.80
N THR A 37 27.90 17.86 17.86
CA THR A 37 28.63 16.61 18.20
C THR A 37 29.07 15.84 16.96
N LEU A 38 28.18 15.67 15.99
CA LEU A 38 28.35 14.83 14.81
C LEU A 38 28.47 15.67 13.52
N ALA A 39 29.01 15.05 12.45
CA ALA A 39 29.05 15.56 11.07
C ALA A 39 29.55 17.03 10.94
N GLY A 40 30.67 17.34 11.56
CA GLY A 40 31.25 18.68 11.60
C GLY A 40 31.54 19.36 10.26
N LEU A 41 31.49 18.64 9.14
CA LEU A 41 31.71 19.14 7.77
C LEU A 41 30.40 19.40 7.01
N ALA A 42 29.26 18.90 7.49
CA ALA A 42 27.98 19.19 6.87
C ALA A 42 27.59 20.67 7.01
N SER A 43 26.76 21.18 6.11
CA SER A 43 26.23 22.55 6.19
C SER A 43 25.41 22.73 7.47
N GLY A 44 24.58 21.75 7.83
CA GLY A 44 23.90 21.64 9.11
C GLY A 44 23.76 20.17 9.51
N ALA A 45 23.78 19.87 10.82
CA ALA A 45 23.56 18.53 11.32
C ALA A 45 23.03 18.55 12.73
N VAL A 46 22.03 17.72 12.99
CA VAL A 46 21.36 17.57 14.28
C VAL A 46 21.19 16.11 14.65
N THR A 47 20.99 15.85 15.93
CA THR A 47 20.45 14.62 16.46
C THR A 47 19.15 14.97 17.15
N ILE A 48 18.08 14.29 16.81
CA ILE A 48 16.73 14.50 17.33
C ILE A 48 16.22 13.21 17.97
N SER A 49 15.58 13.34 19.14
CA SER A 49 15.13 12.16 19.90
C SER A 49 13.76 12.38 20.55
N MET A 50 13.05 11.28 20.69
CA MET A 50 11.81 11.13 21.47
C MET A 50 11.90 9.78 22.21
N GLY A 51 11.87 9.81 23.56
CA GLY A 51 12.23 8.63 24.34
C GLY A 51 13.67 8.18 24.05
N GLU A 52 13.88 6.87 23.80
CA GLU A 52 15.18 6.32 23.39
C GLU A 52 15.31 6.18 21.87
N THR A 53 14.28 6.56 21.10
CA THR A 53 14.35 6.64 19.62
C THR A 53 15.10 7.89 19.22
N ASN A 54 16.17 7.71 18.42
CA ASN A 54 17.12 8.76 18.07
C ASN A 54 17.47 8.74 16.58
N VAL A 55 17.26 9.88 15.91
CA VAL A 55 17.55 10.06 14.49
C VAL A 55 18.64 11.13 14.33
N PHE A 56 19.69 10.79 13.62
CA PHE A 56 20.68 11.74 13.13
C PHE A 56 20.25 12.27 11.76
N VAL A 57 20.31 13.58 11.55
CA VAL A 57 20.01 14.20 10.26
C VAL A 57 21.09 15.23 9.90
N SER A 58 21.54 15.18 8.64
CA SER A 58 22.47 16.16 8.07
C SER A 58 21.92 16.75 6.78
N ALA A 59 22.21 18.04 6.55
CA ALA A 59 21.91 18.76 5.33
C ALA A 59 23.21 19.34 4.74
N THR A 60 23.38 19.22 3.42
CA THR A 60 24.55 19.73 2.69
C THR A 60 24.10 20.22 1.32
N ALA A 61 24.58 21.40 0.89
CA ALA A 61 24.37 21.94 -0.45
C ALA A 61 25.67 21.97 -1.25
N ALA A 62 25.58 21.70 -2.54
CA ALA A 62 26.69 21.87 -3.48
C ALA A 62 27.03 23.38 -3.62
N ALA A 63 28.33 23.69 -3.65
CA ALA A 63 28.79 25.07 -3.77
C ALA A 63 28.57 25.67 -5.18
N THR A 64 28.50 24.83 -6.19
CA THR A 64 28.38 25.21 -7.61
C THR A 64 27.23 24.50 -8.27
N LEU A 65 26.61 25.18 -9.23
CA LEU A 65 25.60 24.62 -10.10
C LEU A 65 26.25 23.62 -11.09
N ARG A 66 25.55 22.53 -11.42
CA ARG A 66 25.97 21.62 -12.50
C ARG A 66 25.61 22.24 -13.85
N PRO A 67 26.46 22.20 -14.86
CA PRO A 67 26.11 22.66 -16.20
C PRO A 67 24.89 21.93 -16.77
N GLY A 68 23.95 22.66 -17.36
CA GLY A 68 22.71 22.10 -17.94
C GLY A 68 21.69 21.65 -16.90
N GLN A 69 21.76 22.12 -15.65
CA GLN A 69 20.79 21.81 -14.59
C GLN A 69 19.52 22.65 -14.78
N ASP A 70 18.41 22.02 -15.11
CA ASP A 70 17.10 22.64 -15.37
C ASP A 70 16.04 22.40 -14.29
N PHE A 71 16.37 21.61 -13.25
CA PHE A 71 15.49 21.33 -12.11
C PHE A 71 16.23 21.39 -10.77
N PHE A 72 15.50 21.57 -9.68
CA PHE A 72 16.06 21.56 -8.33
C PHE A 72 16.35 20.12 -7.85
N PRO A 73 17.61 19.70 -7.73
CA PRO A 73 17.99 18.35 -7.32
C PRO A 73 18.05 18.24 -5.78
N LEU A 74 16.89 18.19 -5.14
CA LEU A 74 16.79 17.81 -3.72
C LEU A 74 16.78 16.29 -3.61
N THR A 75 17.73 15.75 -2.88
CA THR A 75 17.81 14.32 -2.54
C THR A 75 17.64 14.14 -1.04
N VAL A 76 16.60 13.43 -0.65
CA VAL A 76 16.35 13.03 0.74
C VAL A 76 16.47 11.52 0.86
N ASP A 77 17.35 11.05 1.76
CA ASP A 77 17.58 9.65 2.05
C ASP A 77 17.46 9.39 3.56
N TYR A 78 16.51 8.56 3.94
CA TYR A 78 16.38 8.03 5.28
C TYR A 78 16.76 6.56 5.31
N ARG A 79 17.52 6.14 6.33
CA ARG A 79 17.97 4.76 6.48
C ARG A 79 17.83 4.30 7.94
N GLU A 80 17.22 3.14 8.11
CA GLU A 80 17.16 2.44 9.39
C GLU A 80 18.34 1.48 9.51
N LYS A 81 19.14 1.67 10.55
CA LYS A 81 20.30 0.80 10.82
C LYS A 81 19.89 -0.33 11.77
N PHE A 82 20.15 -1.58 11.39
CA PHE A 82 19.88 -2.73 12.27
C PHE A 82 20.51 -2.62 13.65
N THR A 83 21.64 -1.93 13.72
CA THR A 83 22.33 -1.61 14.99
C THR A 83 21.47 -0.73 15.92
N ALA A 84 20.52 0.04 15.40
CA ALA A 84 19.62 0.86 16.22
C ALA A 84 18.73 0.02 17.16
N ALA A 85 18.37 -1.18 16.71
CA ALA A 85 17.62 -2.17 17.50
C ALA A 85 18.52 -3.28 18.09
N GLY A 86 19.85 -3.12 18.08
CA GLY A 86 20.78 -4.14 18.57
C GLY A 86 20.81 -5.43 17.74
N ARG A 87 20.38 -5.40 16.48
CA ARG A 87 20.21 -6.56 15.60
C ARG A 87 21.26 -6.59 14.47
N PHE A 88 21.45 -7.78 13.90
CA PHE A 88 22.20 -7.96 12.65
C PHE A 88 21.23 -8.04 11.46
N PRO A 89 21.59 -7.49 10.29
CA PRO A 89 20.83 -7.71 9.06
C PRO A 89 20.68 -9.21 8.74
N GLY A 90 19.46 -9.64 8.38
CA GLY A 90 19.13 -11.04 8.13
C GLY A 90 19.82 -11.67 6.91
N GLY A 91 20.14 -10.86 5.88
CA GLY A 91 20.71 -11.33 4.63
C GLY A 91 22.10 -11.97 4.74
N TYR A 92 22.54 -12.68 3.69
CA TYR A 92 23.83 -13.39 3.63
C TYR A 92 25.03 -12.47 3.95
N PHE A 93 25.06 -11.26 3.40
CA PHE A 93 26.17 -10.33 3.60
C PHE A 93 26.19 -9.64 4.96
N LYS A 94 25.16 -9.85 5.81
CA LYS A 94 25.04 -9.18 7.12
C LYS A 94 25.23 -7.66 7.04
N ARG A 95 24.72 -7.04 5.98
CA ARG A 95 24.80 -5.61 5.70
C ARG A 95 23.42 -5.13 5.18
N GLU A 96 23.07 -3.89 5.49
CA GLU A 96 21.88 -3.25 4.95
C GLU A 96 21.92 -3.23 3.42
N GLY A 97 20.81 -3.61 2.80
CA GLY A 97 20.65 -3.71 1.35
C GLY A 97 20.10 -2.42 0.72
N LYS A 98 19.21 -2.62 -0.28
CA LYS A 98 18.42 -1.53 -0.86
C LYS A 98 17.50 -0.91 0.19
N PRO A 99 17.08 0.35 0.03
CA PRO A 99 16.08 0.95 0.90
C PRO A 99 14.80 0.10 0.94
N THR A 100 14.24 -0.05 2.14
CA THR A 100 12.93 -0.68 2.35
C THR A 100 11.81 0.25 1.88
N GLU A 101 10.60 -0.26 1.74
CA GLU A 101 9.41 0.54 1.44
C GLU A 101 9.24 1.68 2.48
N LYS A 102 9.33 1.37 3.78
CA LYS A 102 9.26 2.35 4.87
C LYS A 102 10.33 3.44 4.73
N GLU A 103 11.59 3.09 4.48
CA GLU A 103 12.67 4.06 4.28
C GLU A 103 12.42 4.99 3.09
N ILE A 104 11.85 4.46 2.00
CA ILE A 104 11.48 5.25 0.81
C ILE A 104 10.30 6.17 1.11
N LEU A 105 9.26 5.68 1.79
CA LEU A 105 8.10 6.48 2.16
C LEU A 105 8.48 7.62 3.11
N THR A 106 9.28 7.34 4.15
CA THR A 106 9.80 8.37 5.07
C THR A 106 10.65 9.40 4.35
N SER A 107 11.50 8.98 3.38
CA SER A 107 12.28 9.93 2.55
C SER A 107 11.37 10.85 1.75
N ARG A 108 10.29 10.33 1.16
CA ARG A 108 9.28 11.10 0.41
C ARG A 108 8.47 12.04 1.32
N LEU A 109 8.11 11.56 2.49
CA LEU A 109 7.41 12.32 3.53
C LEU A 109 8.20 13.56 3.96
N CYS A 110 9.53 13.46 3.96
CA CYS A 110 10.43 14.54 4.27
C CYS A 110 10.70 15.47 3.06
N ASP A 111 10.89 14.93 1.84
CA ASP A 111 11.18 15.71 0.62
C ASP A 111 10.06 16.73 0.30
N ARG A 112 8.80 16.28 0.34
CA ARG A 112 7.64 17.05 -0.14
C ARG A 112 7.45 18.40 0.58
N PRO A 113 7.42 18.46 1.92
CA PRO A 113 7.24 19.75 2.61
C PRO A 113 8.49 20.64 2.61
N LEU A 114 9.67 20.09 2.38
CA LEU A 114 10.91 20.86 2.33
C LEU A 114 11.05 21.64 1.01
N ARG A 115 10.67 21.00 -0.09
CA ARG A 115 10.93 21.47 -1.46
C ARG A 115 10.32 22.85 -1.79
N PRO A 116 9.07 23.17 -1.44
CA PRO A 116 8.44 24.46 -1.76
C PRO A 116 9.07 25.65 -1.04
N LEU A 117 9.81 25.42 0.04
CA LEU A 117 10.41 26.46 0.86
C LEU A 117 11.80 26.91 0.38
N PHE A 118 12.35 26.29 -0.67
CA PHE A 118 13.55 26.78 -1.34
C PHE A 118 13.18 27.92 -2.30
N PRO A 119 14.06 28.91 -2.49
CA PRO A 119 13.83 30.01 -3.43
C PRO A 119 13.62 29.51 -4.86
N LYS A 120 12.63 30.08 -5.61
CA LYS A 120 12.46 29.79 -7.05
C LYS A 120 13.74 30.12 -7.79
N GLY A 121 14.24 29.18 -8.63
CA GLY A 121 15.49 29.30 -9.37
C GLY A 121 16.75 28.88 -8.59
N PHE A 122 16.63 28.44 -7.35
CA PHE A 122 17.72 27.79 -6.63
C PHE A 122 17.87 26.36 -7.14
N LEU A 123 18.89 26.09 -7.94
CA LEU A 123 19.10 24.79 -8.60
C LEU A 123 20.39 24.07 -8.12
N ASN A 124 21.06 24.57 -7.08
CA ASN A 124 22.17 23.85 -6.48
C ASN A 124 21.70 22.55 -5.81
N GLU A 125 22.43 21.46 -6.00
CA GLU A 125 22.10 20.18 -5.39
C GLU A 125 22.08 20.28 -3.87
N VAL A 126 20.99 19.82 -3.24
CA VAL A 126 20.86 19.69 -1.79
C VAL A 126 20.63 18.23 -1.44
N GLN A 127 21.41 17.75 -0.48
CA GLN A 127 21.25 16.41 0.06
C GLN A 127 20.93 16.45 1.55
N VAL A 128 19.83 15.78 1.93
CA VAL A 128 19.43 15.55 3.32
C VAL A 128 19.53 14.05 3.60
N ILE A 129 20.33 13.67 4.60
CA ILE A 129 20.52 12.28 4.98
C ILE A 129 20.12 12.10 6.44
N GLY A 130 19.21 11.15 6.69
CA GLY A 130 18.78 10.73 8.00
C GLY A 130 19.15 9.29 8.32
N TYR A 131 19.62 9.04 9.55
CA TYR A 131 19.91 7.70 10.07
C TYR A 131 19.20 7.46 11.38
N LEU A 132 18.40 6.41 11.46
CA LEU A 132 17.94 5.86 12.74
C LEU A 132 19.16 5.23 13.43
N LEU A 133 19.55 5.77 14.59
CA LEU A 133 20.73 5.34 15.36
C LEU A 133 20.37 4.56 16.64
N SER A 134 19.17 4.78 17.17
CA SER A 134 18.62 4.05 18.32
C SER A 134 17.09 4.00 18.18
N THR A 135 16.46 2.94 18.68
CA THR A 135 15.00 2.82 18.73
C THR A 135 14.58 2.11 20.02
N ASP A 136 13.54 2.65 20.65
CA ASP A 136 12.84 2.02 21.79
C ASP A 136 11.72 1.07 21.35
N GLN A 137 11.44 1.01 20.02
CA GLN A 137 10.34 0.24 19.41
C GLN A 137 8.94 0.70 19.89
N VAL A 138 8.85 1.84 20.53
CA VAL A 138 7.62 2.47 21.02
C VAL A 138 7.25 3.67 20.16
N ASN A 139 8.25 4.50 19.83
CA ASN A 139 8.10 5.76 19.12
C ASN A 139 8.54 5.62 17.66
N GLU A 140 7.70 6.07 16.72
CA GLU A 140 8.05 6.10 15.30
C GLU A 140 9.10 7.19 14.99
N ALA A 141 9.96 6.88 14.03
CA ALA A 141 11.11 7.72 13.69
C ALA A 141 10.87 8.70 12.54
N ASP A 142 9.79 8.55 11.77
CA ASP A 142 9.49 9.35 10.58
C ASP A 142 9.21 10.82 10.91
N VAL A 143 8.44 11.10 11.97
CA VAL A 143 8.22 12.45 12.51
C VAL A 143 9.54 13.11 12.91
N LEU A 144 10.45 12.34 13.54
CA LEU A 144 11.77 12.82 13.91
C LEU A 144 12.64 13.13 12.70
N MET A 145 12.53 12.32 11.62
CA MET A 145 13.25 12.59 10.37
C MET A 145 12.86 13.94 9.76
N VAL A 146 11.55 14.24 9.67
CA VAL A 146 11.06 15.51 9.09
C VAL A 146 11.49 16.72 9.94
N ASN A 147 11.27 16.66 11.25
CA ASN A 147 11.67 17.72 12.18
C ASN A 147 13.19 17.90 12.23
N GLY A 148 13.94 16.82 12.19
CA GLY A 148 15.40 16.83 12.15
C GLY A 148 15.94 17.44 10.87
N ALA A 149 15.31 17.17 9.72
CA ALA A 149 15.68 17.77 8.43
C ALA A 149 15.43 19.29 8.44
N SER A 150 14.26 19.71 8.92
CA SER A 150 13.94 21.12 9.12
C SER A 150 14.98 21.81 10.01
N ALA A 151 15.28 21.27 11.19
CA ALA A 151 16.26 21.82 12.12
C ALA A 151 17.69 21.87 11.51
N ALA A 152 18.11 20.83 10.80
CA ALA A 152 19.42 20.78 10.16
C ALA A 152 19.58 21.86 9.08
N ILE A 153 18.55 22.07 8.26
CA ILE A 153 18.54 23.14 7.25
C ILE A 153 18.47 24.52 7.91
N MET A 154 17.66 24.69 8.94
CA MET A 154 17.54 25.97 9.69
C MET A 154 18.87 26.45 10.23
N ILE A 155 19.66 25.60 10.86
CA ILE A 155 20.99 25.99 11.42
C ILE A 155 22.10 26.05 10.35
N SER A 156 21.83 25.62 9.10
CA SER A 156 22.78 25.64 7.99
C SER A 156 22.86 27.01 7.32
N ASP A 157 23.83 27.14 6.39
CA ASP A 157 23.96 28.27 5.48
C ASP A 157 23.13 28.14 4.18
N ILE A 158 22.30 27.11 4.06
CA ILE A 158 21.45 26.84 2.89
C ILE A 158 20.26 27.81 2.88
N PRO A 159 19.92 28.49 1.76
CA PRO A 159 18.78 29.39 1.66
C PRO A 159 17.47 28.56 1.70
N TRP A 160 16.64 28.82 2.70
CA TRP A 160 15.41 28.07 2.93
C TRP A 160 14.46 28.83 3.88
N ASN A 161 13.16 28.84 3.58
CA ASN A 161 12.13 29.66 4.23
C ASN A 161 11.35 28.91 5.34
N GLY A 162 11.98 27.93 6.02
CA GLY A 162 11.38 27.30 7.18
C GLY A 162 11.46 28.13 8.46
N PRO A 163 11.16 27.54 9.64
CA PRO A 163 11.02 26.09 9.89
C PRO A 163 9.64 25.49 9.58
N ILE A 164 9.61 24.17 9.48
CA ILE A 164 8.39 23.38 9.50
C ILE A 164 8.35 22.50 10.74
N GLY A 165 7.13 22.21 11.22
CA GLY A 165 6.88 21.25 12.30
C GLY A 165 6.10 20.05 11.76
N CYS A 166 6.40 18.87 12.29
CA CYS A 166 5.74 17.62 11.94
C CYS A 166 5.28 16.89 13.20
N VAL A 167 4.05 16.37 13.16
CA VAL A 167 3.51 15.46 14.17
C VAL A 167 2.74 14.33 13.48
N ARG A 168 2.66 13.18 14.16
CA ARG A 168 1.66 12.15 13.87
C ARG A 168 0.45 12.38 14.77
N LEU A 169 -0.75 12.26 14.26
CA LEU A 169 -1.99 12.37 15.00
C LEU A 169 -2.79 11.07 14.84
N GLY A 170 -3.12 10.44 15.96
CA GLY A 170 -4.08 9.36 16.06
C GLY A 170 -5.42 9.83 16.61
N GLN A 171 -6.45 8.99 16.48
CA GLN A 171 -7.74 9.15 17.16
C GLN A 171 -8.09 7.86 17.87
N ILE A 172 -8.11 7.89 19.22
CA ILE A 172 -8.36 6.74 20.08
C ILE A 172 -9.55 7.08 20.97
N ASP A 173 -10.56 6.23 21.02
CA ASP A 173 -11.81 6.46 21.77
C ASP A 173 -12.47 7.82 21.45
N GLY A 174 -12.28 8.31 20.21
CA GLY A 174 -12.81 9.59 19.74
C GLY A 174 -11.95 10.81 20.08
N GLU A 175 -10.88 10.67 20.87
CA GLU A 175 -9.98 11.74 21.26
C GLU A 175 -8.71 11.78 20.41
N PHE A 176 -8.19 12.97 20.09
CA PHE A 176 -6.95 13.12 19.35
C PHE A 176 -5.72 12.93 20.24
N VAL A 177 -4.78 12.12 19.78
CA VAL A 177 -3.51 11.82 20.45
C VAL A 177 -2.35 12.21 19.55
N VAL A 178 -1.47 13.10 20.05
CA VAL A 178 -0.27 13.54 19.32
C VAL A 178 0.87 12.56 19.55
N ASN A 179 1.54 12.17 18.47
CA ASN A 179 2.64 11.18 18.46
C ASN A 179 2.29 9.91 19.26
N PRO A 180 1.19 9.21 18.90
CA PRO A 180 0.80 8.00 19.59
C PRO A 180 1.91 6.94 19.47
N THR A 181 2.02 6.09 20.49
CA THR A 181 2.93 4.95 20.47
C THR A 181 2.46 3.88 19.47
N ASN A 182 3.37 2.98 19.10
CA ASN A 182 3.02 1.86 18.22
C ASN A 182 1.84 1.02 18.77
N GLU A 183 1.79 0.83 20.09
CA GLU A 183 0.69 0.10 20.76
C GLU A 183 -0.63 0.87 20.63
N GLN A 184 -0.62 2.18 20.84
CA GLN A 184 -1.80 3.04 20.72
C GLN A 184 -2.32 3.12 19.27
N MET A 185 -1.43 2.99 18.28
CA MET A 185 -1.83 3.01 16.86
C MET A 185 -2.69 1.81 16.43
N TYR A 186 -2.64 0.68 17.15
CA TYR A 186 -3.52 -0.46 16.86
C TYR A 186 -5.00 -0.15 17.12
N ASP A 187 -5.29 0.72 18.08
CA ASP A 187 -6.65 1.13 18.45
C ASP A 187 -7.06 2.44 17.78
N SER A 188 -6.20 3.03 16.96
CA SER A 188 -6.43 4.34 16.35
C SER A 188 -7.25 4.23 15.07
N THR A 189 -8.32 5.03 14.98
CA THR A 189 -9.14 5.18 13.77
C THR A 189 -8.59 6.24 12.80
N LEU A 190 -7.49 6.90 13.14
CA LEU A 190 -6.80 7.90 12.32
C LEU A 190 -5.29 7.68 12.39
N ASP A 191 -4.63 7.68 11.25
CA ASP A 191 -3.18 7.82 11.13
C ASP A 191 -2.88 9.02 10.22
N LEU A 192 -2.65 10.17 10.81
CA LEU A 192 -2.38 11.42 10.10
C LEU A 192 -0.98 11.90 10.39
N ILE A 193 -0.11 11.95 9.38
CA ILE A 193 1.12 12.75 9.42
C ILE A 193 0.77 14.15 8.92
N TYR A 194 0.99 15.12 9.78
CA TYR A 194 0.76 16.52 9.51
C TYR A 194 2.07 17.30 9.52
N VAL A 195 2.29 18.12 8.50
CA VAL A 195 3.41 19.07 8.43
C VAL A 195 2.89 20.47 8.11
N GLY A 196 3.35 21.45 8.87
CA GLY A 196 2.99 22.84 8.67
C GLY A 196 4.14 23.81 8.96
N SER A 197 4.00 25.02 8.44
CA SER A 197 4.74 26.20 8.90
C SER A 197 4.09 26.75 10.17
N GLU A 198 4.58 27.88 10.67
CA GLU A 198 3.96 28.55 11.82
C GLU A 198 2.49 28.96 11.56
N LYS A 199 2.14 29.23 10.30
CA LYS A 199 0.84 29.82 9.94
C LYS A 199 -0.06 28.89 9.14
N GLU A 200 0.51 28.03 8.30
CA GLU A 200 -0.20 27.32 7.24
C GLU A 200 0.21 25.87 7.14
N MET A 201 -0.70 25.07 6.63
CA MET A 201 -0.48 23.67 6.32
C MET A 201 0.47 23.52 5.11
N MET A 202 1.41 22.57 5.19
CA MET A 202 2.38 22.30 4.12
C MET A 202 2.18 20.93 3.45
N MET A 203 1.88 19.91 4.22
CA MET A 203 1.76 18.53 3.73
C MET A 203 0.94 17.71 4.73
N ILE A 204 0.09 16.87 4.22
CA ILE A 204 -0.51 15.78 5.00
C ILE A 204 -0.40 14.46 4.24
N GLU A 205 -0.32 13.38 4.99
CA GLU A 205 -0.39 12.02 4.45
C GLU A 205 -0.93 11.07 5.51
N GLY A 206 -1.81 10.14 5.11
CA GLY A 206 -2.31 9.19 6.07
C GLY A 206 -3.52 8.39 5.61
N SER A 207 -4.14 7.75 6.58
CA SER A 207 -5.37 6.96 6.44
C SER A 207 -6.28 7.16 7.63
N ALA A 208 -7.56 6.78 7.45
CA ALA A 208 -8.55 6.83 8.51
C ALA A 208 -9.60 5.72 8.32
N ASP A 209 -10.22 5.31 9.41
CA ASP A 209 -11.34 4.39 9.37
C ASP A 209 -12.65 5.15 9.16
N GLN A 210 -12.85 5.60 7.91
CA GLN A 210 -14.06 6.27 7.45
C GLN A 210 -14.45 7.49 8.33
N ILE A 211 -13.43 8.32 8.70
CA ILE A 211 -13.67 9.50 9.53
C ILE A 211 -14.53 10.53 8.77
N PRO A 212 -15.57 11.12 9.43
CA PRO A 212 -16.36 12.18 8.81
C PRO A 212 -15.49 13.40 8.43
N GLU A 213 -15.82 14.08 7.34
CA GLU A 213 -15.04 15.20 6.80
C GLU A 213 -14.86 16.34 7.79
N ASP A 214 -15.90 16.68 8.55
CA ASP A 214 -15.80 17.72 9.58
C ASP A 214 -14.78 17.35 10.66
N ARG A 215 -14.80 16.07 11.09
CA ARG A 215 -13.85 15.57 12.08
C ARG A 215 -12.43 15.50 11.49
N PHE A 216 -12.29 15.19 10.20
CA PHE A 216 -11.01 15.24 9.50
C PHE A 216 -10.44 16.66 9.49
N VAL A 217 -11.25 17.68 9.23
CA VAL A 217 -10.82 19.08 9.28
C VAL A 217 -10.41 19.50 10.70
N GLU A 218 -11.16 19.11 11.73
CA GLU A 218 -10.78 19.32 13.13
C GLU A 218 -9.42 18.70 13.47
N ALA A 219 -9.13 17.50 12.94
CA ALA A 219 -7.83 16.84 13.12
C ALA A 219 -6.68 17.65 12.51
N LEU A 220 -6.89 18.29 11.35
CA LEU A 220 -5.89 19.15 10.72
C LEU A 220 -5.60 20.40 11.56
N GLU A 221 -6.64 21.04 12.08
CA GLU A 221 -6.51 22.23 12.96
C GLU A 221 -5.80 21.86 14.26
N PHE A 222 -6.17 20.75 14.89
CA PHE A 222 -5.55 20.26 16.12
C PHE A 222 -4.06 19.93 15.94
N ALA A 223 -3.71 19.26 14.83
CA ALA A 223 -2.32 18.94 14.51
C ALA A 223 -1.48 20.19 14.25
N HIS A 224 -2.09 21.24 13.65
CA HIS A 224 -1.42 22.54 13.44
C HIS A 224 -1.08 23.25 14.75
N GLU A 225 -1.95 23.18 15.73
CA GLU A 225 -1.65 23.73 17.07
C GLU A 225 -0.52 22.94 17.74
N ALA A 226 -0.48 21.62 17.57
CA ALA A 226 0.52 20.77 18.19
C ALA A 226 1.94 21.01 17.66
N ILE A 227 2.11 21.34 16.36
CA ILE A 227 3.44 21.58 15.78
C ILE A 227 4.10 22.87 16.26
N GLN A 228 3.39 23.81 16.88
CA GLN A 228 3.97 25.11 17.27
C GLN A 228 5.13 24.94 18.24
N ASP A 229 5.07 23.97 19.15
CA ASP A 229 6.11 23.70 20.14
C ASP A 229 7.46 23.33 19.49
N ILE A 230 7.45 22.45 18.47
CA ILE A 230 8.66 22.05 17.76
C ILE A 230 9.19 23.15 16.84
N ILE A 231 8.34 23.97 16.26
CA ILE A 231 8.71 25.15 15.47
C ILE A 231 9.47 26.16 16.36
N GLU A 232 8.94 26.46 17.54
CA GLU A 232 9.62 27.32 18.51
C GLU A 232 10.99 26.77 18.96
N ALA A 233 11.07 25.48 19.23
CA ALA A 233 12.34 24.84 19.61
C ALA A 233 13.39 24.99 18.48
N GLN A 234 13.00 24.79 17.22
CA GLN A 234 13.89 24.97 16.07
C GLN A 234 14.35 26.43 15.89
N LYS A 235 13.46 27.43 16.08
CA LYS A 235 13.80 28.85 16.06
C LYS A 235 14.85 29.18 17.14
N LYS A 236 14.64 28.70 18.37
CA LYS A 236 15.61 28.86 19.48
C LYS A 236 16.97 28.24 19.13
N LEU A 237 16.99 27.04 18.49
CA LEU A 237 18.23 26.40 18.07
C LEU A 237 18.95 27.24 17.01
N ALA A 238 18.22 27.79 16.04
CA ALA A 238 18.79 28.66 15.00
C ALA A 238 19.36 29.93 15.56
N GLU A 239 18.73 30.55 16.57
CA GLU A 239 19.27 31.72 17.29
C GLU A 239 20.58 31.39 18.02
N LEU A 240 20.69 30.21 18.64
CA LEU A 240 21.86 29.80 19.39
C LEU A 240 23.07 29.48 18.51
N CYS A 241 22.86 28.89 17.33
CA CYS A 241 23.96 28.34 16.55
C CYS A 241 23.78 28.38 15.02
N GLY A 242 22.70 29.01 14.54
CA GLY A 242 22.43 29.14 13.11
C GLY A 242 23.53 29.94 12.37
N LYS A 243 23.78 29.53 11.13
CA LYS A 243 24.68 30.25 10.24
C LYS A 243 23.92 31.26 9.40
N ALA A 244 24.58 32.36 9.01
CA ALA A 244 24.04 33.26 8.01
C ALA A 244 23.80 32.51 6.70
N LYS A 245 22.64 32.73 6.10
CA LYS A 245 22.30 32.11 4.82
C LYS A 245 23.21 32.66 3.73
N LYS A 246 23.71 31.77 2.87
CA LYS A 246 24.50 32.14 1.70
C LYS A 246 23.60 32.69 0.60
N GLU A 247 24.12 33.64 -0.14
CA GLU A 247 23.56 34.05 -1.42
C GLU A 247 24.01 33.08 -2.50
N PHE A 248 23.09 32.70 -3.38
CA PHE A 248 23.34 31.85 -4.54
C PHE A 248 22.77 32.52 -5.78
N ASP A 249 23.38 32.25 -6.91
CA ASP A 249 22.86 32.69 -8.19
C ASP A 249 21.55 31.92 -8.50
N LEU A 250 20.47 32.67 -8.65
CA LEU A 250 19.18 32.10 -9.02
C LEU A 250 19.08 31.98 -10.54
N VAL A 251 18.80 30.79 -11.02
CA VAL A 251 18.61 30.53 -12.45
C VAL A 251 17.22 30.95 -12.85
N LYS A 252 17.11 31.89 -13.80
CA LYS A 252 15.86 32.42 -14.35
C LYS A 252 16.04 32.65 -15.84
N ALA A 253 14.92 32.64 -16.57
CA ALA A 253 14.92 33.06 -17.96
C ALA A 253 15.39 34.54 -18.04
N PRO A 254 16.38 34.88 -18.88
CA PRO A 254 16.76 36.28 -19.10
C PRO A 254 15.60 37.12 -19.60
N ASP A 255 15.49 38.35 -19.11
CA ASP A 255 14.34 39.23 -19.41
C ASP A 255 14.19 39.51 -20.90
N ASP A 256 15.29 39.66 -21.64
CA ASP A 256 15.33 39.91 -23.08
C ASP A 256 14.89 38.69 -23.92
N VAL A 257 15.25 37.46 -23.46
CA VAL A 257 14.78 36.18 -24.03
C VAL A 257 13.31 36.02 -23.77
N LEU A 258 12.87 36.24 -22.52
CA LEU A 258 11.47 36.13 -22.14
C LEU A 258 10.56 37.12 -22.90
N ALA A 259 11.03 38.38 -23.07
CA ALA A 259 10.31 39.38 -23.82
C ALA A 259 10.15 38.99 -25.29
N LEU A 260 11.23 38.47 -25.92
CA LEU A 260 11.16 38.03 -27.32
C LEU A 260 10.23 36.80 -27.48
N CYS A 261 10.34 35.82 -26.56
CA CYS A 261 9.46 34.66 -26.58
C CYS A 261 7.99 35.08 -26.42
N ARG A 262 7.65 36.05 -25.56
CA ARG A 262 6.29 36.58 -25.43
C ARG A 262 5.80 37.27 -26.74
N GLU A 263 6.67 38.04 -27.40
CA GLU A 263 6.34 38.69 -28.69
C GLU A 263 6.00 37.63 -29.74
N ILE A 264 6.80 36.59 -29.87
CA ILE A 264 6.61 35.56 -30.91
C ILE A 264 5.42 34.65 -30.61
N THR A 265 5.24 34.29 -29.34
CA THR A 265 4.12 33.41 -28.93
C THR A 265 2.77 34.11 -29.00
N GLY A 266 2.67 35.35 -28.55
CA GLY A 266 1.42 36.13 -28.56
C GLY A 266 0.22 35.30 -28.08
N ASN A 267 -0.91 35.39 -28.74
CA ASN A 267 -2.12 34.63 -28.43
C ASN A 267 -2.05 33.15 -28.85
N ARG A 268 -1.04 32.77 -29.66
CA ARG A 268 -0.90 31.38 -30.16
C ARG A 268 -0.73 30.35 -29.07
N MET A 269 -0.16 30.75 -27.91
CA MET A 269 -0.02 29.86 -26.76
C MET A 269 -1.39 29.48 -26.20
N GLU A 270 -2.30 30.44 -26.08
CA GLU A 270 -3.67 30.16 -25.60
C GLU A 270 -4.38 29.18 -26.57
N ASP A 271 -4.31 29.42 -27.91
CA ASP A 271 -4.91 28.51 -28.88
C ASP A 271 -4.30 27.11 -28.83
N ALA A 272 -2.99 27.00 -28.64
CA ALA A 272 -2.28 25.72 -28.52
C ALA A 272 -2.68 24.94 -27.28
N ILE A 273 -2.79 25.60 -26.12
CA ILE A 273 -3.16 24.98 -24.83
C ILE A 273 -4.59 24.45 -24.82
N PHE A 274 -5.51 25.09 -25.58
CA PHE A 274 -6.92 24.71 -25.67
C PHE A 274 -7.28 23.81 -26.86
N ALA A 275 -6.28 23.19 -27.53
CA ALA A 275 -6.55 22.17 -28.55
C ALA A 275 -7.26 20.93 -27.93
N ALA A 276 -8.00 20.21 -28.79
CA ALA A 276 -9.02 19.24 -28.34
C ALA A 276 -8.46 18.07 -27.49
N SER A 277 -7.32 17.49 -27.89
CA SER A 277 -6.73 16.34 -27.21
C SER A 277 -5.35 16.66 -26.62
N LYS A 278 -4.88 15.83 -25.66
CA LYS A 278 -3.53 15.95 -25.08
C LYS A 278 -2.44 15.94 -26.17
N GLN A 279 -2.58 15.08 -27.19
CA GLN A 279 -1.61 14.97 -28.28
C GLN A 279 -1.63 16.22 -29.19
N GLU A 280 -2.82 16.70 -29.53
CA GLU A 280 -2.95 17.93 -30.32
C GLU A 280 -2.40 19.16 -29.61
N ARG A 281 -2.66 19.27 -28.30
CA ARG A 281 -2.06 20.32 -27.45
C ARG A 281 -0.53 20.26 -27.48
N GLN A 282 0.05 19.06 -27.30
CA GLN A 282 1.50 18.91 -27.33
C GLN A 282 2.09 19.34 -28.66
N VAL A 283 1.54 18.86 -29.78
CA VAL A 283 1.99 19.23 -31.13
C VAL A 283 1.88 20.76 -31.39
N ALA A 284 0.78 21.37 -30.95
CA ALA A 284 0.57 22.80 -31.12
C ALA A 284 1.54 23.65 -30.28
N VAL A 285 1.77 23.22 -29.02
CA VAL A 285 2.73 23.87 -28.10
C VAL A 285 4.16 23.75 -28.64
N ASP A 286 4.54 22.55 -29.12
CA ASP A 286 5.88 22.32 -29.70
C ASP A 286 6.14 23.18 -30.92
N ALA A 287 5.15 23.35 -31.82
CA ALA A 287 5.27 24.20 -32.97
C ALA A 287 5.47 25.69 -32.59
N VAL A 288 4.79 26.18 -31.55
CA VAL A 288 4.99 27.55 -31.06
C VAL A 288 6.37 27.71 -30.43
N LYS A 289 6.86 26.67 -29.75
CA LYS A 289 8.20 26.63 -29.14
C LYS A 289 9.30 26.64 -30.19
N GLU A 290 9.14 25.87 -31.28
CA GLU A 290 10.09 25.84 -32.39
C GLU A 290 10.24 27.23 -33.04
N ASP A 291 9.14 27.92 -33.27
CA ASP A 291 9.16 29.29 -33.84
C ASP A 291 9.85 30.28 -32.92
N ALA A 292 9.59 30.22 -31.59
CA ALA A 292 10.25 31.08 -30.62
C ALA A 292 11.75 30.76 -30.53
N THR A 293 12.14 29.48 -30.58
CA THR A 293 13.54 29.05 -30.61
C THR A 293 14.27 29.59 -31.82
N ALA A 294 13.68 29.46 -33.01
CA ALA A 294 14.26 29.97 -34.24
C ALA A 294 14.47 31.50 -34.19
N ALA A 295 13.48 32.24 -33.68
CA ALA A 295 13.59 33.71 -33.54
C ALA A 295 14.66 34.11 -32.53
N CYS A 296 14.82 33.39 -31.42
CA CYS A 296 15.88 33.62 -30.45
C CYS A 296 17.25 33.32 -31.07
N GLN A 297 17.38 32.23 -31.80
CA GLN A 297 18.62 31.87 -32.49
C GLN A 297 19.05 32.93 -33.53
N GLU A 298 18.09 33.48 -34.29
CA GLU A 298 18.34 34.57 -35.25
C GLU A 298 18.81 35.85 -34.52
N LYS A 299 18.16 36.19 -33.39
CA LYS A 299 18.42 37.45 -32.68
C LYS A 299 19.71 37.41 -31.88
N PHE A 300 19.99 36.33 -31.15
CA PHE A 300 21.10 36.20 -30.19
C PHE A 300 22.36 35.57 -30.80
N GLY A 301 22.27 34.88 -31.94
CA GLY A 301 23.43 34.32 -32.68
C GLY A 301 24.31 33.43 -31.80
N ASP A 302 25.57 33.88 -31.60
CA ASP A 302 26.57 33.12 -30.78
C ASP A 302 26.23 33.13 -29.27
N ASP A 303 25.43 34.07 -28.79
CA ASP A 303 24.96 34.16 -27.39
C ASP A 303 23.64 33.39 -27.14
N PHE A 304 23.17 32.64 -28.16
CA PHE A 304 21.95 31.83 -28.04
C PHE A 304 22.15 30.65 -27.08
N ASP A 305 21.20 30.49 -26.17
CA ASP A 305 21.11 29.34 -25.25
C ASP A 305 19.68 28.76 -25.29
N GLU A 306 19.59 27.49 -25.69
CA GLU A 306 18.31 26.78 -25.80
C GLU A 306 17.64 26.58 -24.43
N ASP A 307 18.41 26.42 -23.34
CA ASP A 307 17.88 26.28 -21.99
C ASP A 307 17.20 27.58 -21.52
N HIS A 308 17.71 28.75 -21.92
CA HIS A 308 17.04 30.04 -21.64
C HIS A 308 15.68 30.13 -22.35
N VAL A 309 15.57 29.67 -23.59
CA VAL A 309 14.28 29.64 -24.33
C VAL A 309 13.31 28.67 -23.69
N LYS A 310 13.77 27.48 -23.28
CA LYS A 310 12.97 26.49 -22.59
C LYS A 310 12.38 27.05 -21.29
N MET A 311 13.20 27.70 -20.47
CA MET A 311 12.75 28.37 -19.24
C MET A 311 11.76 29.50 -19.51
N ALA A 312 12.01 30.34 -20.49
CA ALA A 312 11.10 31.43 -20.89
C ALA A 312 9.74 30.89 -21.36
N PHE A 313 9.76 29.79 -22.10
CA PHE A 313 8.57 29.17 -22.62
C PHE A 313 7.72 28.52 -21.53
N GLU A 314 8.35 27.89 -20.53
CA GLU A 314 7.69 27.32 -19.35
C GLU A 314 6.97 28.41 -18.53
N VAL A 315 7.63 29.56 -18.32
CA VAL A 315 7.02 30.73 -17.67
C VAL A 315 5.77 31.22 -18.42
N ILE A 316 5.86 31.33 -19.76
CA ILE A 316 4.73 31.79 -20.58
C ILE A 316 3.57 30.78 -20.55
N GLN A 317 3.86 29.48 -20.59
CA GLN A 317 2.83 28.47 -20.45
C GLN A 317 2.13 28.53 -19.09
N GLU A 318 2.91 28.63 -18.00
CA GLU A 318 2.36 28.78 -16.64
C GLU A 318 1.44 30.00 -16.58
N GLU A 319 1.89 31.17 -17.06
CA GLU A 319 1.11 32.41 -17.06
C GLU A 319 -0.23 32.24 -17.81
N VAL A 320 -0.21 31.68 -19.01
CA VAL A 320 -1.42 31.49 -19.83
C VAL A 320 -2.39 30.52 -19.19
N TYR A 321 -1.90 29.38 -18.65
CA TYR A 321 -2.75 28.44 -17.92
C TYR A 321 -3.42 29.09 -16.72
N ARG A 322 -2.66 29.78 -15.89
CA ARG A 322 -3.13 30.38 -14.64
C ARG A 322 -4.11 31.51 -14.90
N GLU A 323 -3.82 32.39 -15.89
CA GLU A 323 -4.72 33.48 -16.27
C GLU A 323 -6.06 32.98 -16.78
N ASN A 324 -6.08 31.97 -17.63
CA ASN A 324 -7.34 31.41 -18.15
C ASN A 324 -8.20 30.79 -17.04
N ILE A 325 -7.59 30.08 -16.09
CA ILE A 325 -8.32 29.51 -14.97
C ILE A 325 -8.84 30.60 -14.03
N LEU A 326 -7.97 31.53 -13.63
CA LEU A 326 -8.30 32.55 -12.63
C LEU A 326 -9.27 33.63 -13.14
N GLU A 327 -9.08 34.09 -14.39
CA GLU A 327 -9.84 35.22 -14.92
C GLU A 327 -11.01 34.80 -15.82
N LYS A 328 -10.87 33.70 -16.57
CA LYS A 328 -11.88 33.24 -17.51
C LYS A 328 -12.65 32.01 -17.02
N GLY A 329 -12.21 31.36 -15.92
CA GLY A 329 -12.81 30.11 -15.41
C GLY A 329 -12.72 28.96 -16.40
N LYS A 330 -11.74 28.99 -17.32
CA LYS A 330 -11.62 28.05 -18.44
C LYS A 330 -10.44 27.10 -18.23
N ARG A 331 -10.71 25.80 -18.20
CA ARG A 331 -9.71 24.73 -18.13
C ARG A 331 -9.31 24.27 -19.53
N ALA A 332 -8.10 23.70 -19.69
CA ALA A 332 -7.54 23.29 -20.97
C ALA A 332 -8.41 22.27 -21.75
N ASP A 333 -9.16 21.44 -21.05
CA ASP A 333 -10.09 20.46 -21.61
C ASP A 333 -11.54 20.96 -21.72
N GLY A 334 -11.79 22.24 -21.45
CA GLY A 334 -13.08 22.89 -21.58
C GLY A 334 -14.05 22.70 -20.40
N ARG A 335 -13.66 21.94 -19.36
CA ARG A 335 -14.46 21.75 -18.13
C ARG A 335 -14.49 23.01 -17.27
N GLY A 336 -15.52 23.12 -16.45
CA GLY A 336 -15.58 24.06 -15.32
C GLY A 336 -14.73 23.58 -14.12
N PRO A 337 -14.49 24.48 -13.12
CA PRO A 337 -13.62 24.16 -11.98
C PRO A 337 -14.03 22.91 -11.16
N ALA A 338 -15.33 22.66 -11.01
CA ALA A 338 -15.86 21.55 -10.23
C ALA A 338 -16.27 20.31 -11.05
N ASP A 339 -16.01 20.31 -12.38
CA ASP A 339 -16.46 19.25 -13.26
C ASP A 339 -15.53 18.03 -13.20
N LEU A 340 -16.15 16.83 -13.26
CA LEU A 340 -15.47 15.56 -13.44
C LEU A 340 -15.37 15.19 -14.91
N ARG A 341 -14.31 14.48 -15.28
CA ARG A 341 -14.23 13.75 -16.55
C ARG A 341 -15.21 12.59 -16.56
N GLU A 342 -15.54 12.11 -17.76
CA GLU A 342 -16.34 10.91 -17.93
C GLU A 342 -15.69 9.70 -17.22
N ILE A 343 -16.52 8.91 -16.53
CA ILE A 343 -16.08 7.74 -15.77
C ILE A 343 -16.69 6.50 -16.39
N THR A 344 -15.86 5.50 -16.67
CA THR A 344 -16.32 4.17 -17.05
C THR A 344 -15.66 3.12 -16.18
N CYS A 345 -16.44 2.09 -15.82
CA CYS A 345 -16.01 0.99 -14.95
C CYS A 345 -16.38 -0.33 -15.62
N GLU A 346 -15.41 -1.21 -15.80
CA GLU A 346 -15.61 -2.56 -16.32
C GLU A 346 -15.04 -3.57 -15.33
N THR A 347 -15.76 -4.66 -15.08
CA THR A 347 -15.31 -5.70 -14.13
C THR A 347 -15.28 -7.09 -14.79
N GLY A 348 -14.38 -7.95 -14.33
CA GLY A 348 -14.27 -9.30 -14.84
C GLY A 348 -13.68 -9.41 -16.23
N VAL A 349 -12.86 -8.46 -16.64
CA VAL A 349 -12.31 -8.29 -17.99
C VAL A 349 -11.29 -9.38 -18.39
N LEU A 350 -10.70 -10.08 -17.42
CA LEU A 350 -9.75 -11.17 -17.70
C LEU A 350 -10.27 -12.51 -17.15
N PRO A 351 -10.12 -13.62 -17.92
CA PRO A 351 -10.80 -14.86 -17.60
C PRO A 351 -10.17 -15.66 -16.45
N ARG A 352 -8.84 -15.64 -16.26
CA ARG A 352 -8.15 -16.51 -15.30
C ARG A 352 -7.72 -15.88 -14.00
N VAL A 353 -7.73 -14.55 -13.91
CA VAL A 353 -7.39 -13.83 -12.67
C VAL A 353 -8.53 -13.93 -11.66
N HIS A 354 -8.24 -13.83 -10.36
CA HIS A 354 -9.26 -13.99 -9.31
C HIS A 354 -10.25 -12.83 -9.31
N GLY A 355 -9.78 -11.59 -9.57
CA GLY A 355 -10.60 -10.42 -9.83
C GLY A 355 -9.91 -9.48 -10.80
N SER A 356 -10.68 -8.73 -11.58
CA SER A 356 -10.14 -7.71 -12.48
C SER A 356 -11.14 -6.59 -12.73
N ALA A 357 -10.61 -5.38 -12.89
CA ALA A 357 -11.38 -4.21 -13.25
C ALA A 357 -10.57 -3.27 -14.15
N ILE A 358 -11.25 -2.56 -15.03
CA ILE A 358 -10.73 -1.38 -15.71
C ILE A 358 -11.51 -0.19 -15.17
N PHE A 359 -10.78 0.78 -14.63
CA PHE A 359 -11.34 2.07 -14.26
C PHE A 359 -10.76 3.14 -15.18
N THR A 360 -11.64 3.87 -15.84
CA THR A 360 -11.27 4.95 -16.76
C THR A 360 -11.92 6.25 -16.32
N ARG A 361 -11.13 7.32 -16.28
CA ARG A 361 -11.56 8.69 -16.02
C ARG A 361 -10.97 9.60 -17.07
N GLY A 362 -11.75 9.92 -18.11
CA GLY A 362 -11.27 10.58 -19.32
C GLY A 362 -10.09 9.82 -19.94
N GLU A 363 -8.94 10.46 -20.06
CA GLU A 363 -7.71 9.87 -20.62
C GLU A 363 -6.87 9.10 -19.58
N THR A 364 -7.32 8.98 -18.34
CA THR A 364 -6.62 8.21 -17.30
C THR A 364 -7.27 6.83 -17.13
N GLN A 365 -6.49 5.76 -17.32
CA GLN A 365 -6.99 4.39 -17.26
C GLN A 365 -6.07 3.52 -16.42
N SER A 366 -6.65 2.72 -15.51
CA SER A 366 -5.96 1.67 -14.76
C SER A 366 -6.61 0.30 -15.00
N LEU A 367 -5.80 -0.70 -15.30
CA LEU A 367 -6.18 -2.11 -15.27
C LEU A 367 -5.74 -2.68 -13.91
N VAL A 368 -6.70 -3.10 -13.11
CA VAL A 368 -6.43 -3.58 -11.76
C VAL A 368 -6.77 -5.04 -11.62
N LEU A 369 -5.83 -5.80 -11.08
CA LEU A 369 -5.89 -7.25 -10.95
C LEU A 369 -5.81 -7.63 -9.48
N SER A 370 -6.71 -8.51 -9.02
CA SER A 370 -6.71 -9.07 -7.68
C SER A 370 -6.30 -10.53 -7.68
N THR A 371 -5.43 -10.90 -6.76
CA THR A 371 -5.01 -12.28 -6.50
C THR A 371 -5.25 -12.59 -5.03
N LEU A 372 -5.94 -13.68 -4.75
CA LEU A 372 -6.13 -14.23 -3.41
C LEU A 372 -5.09 -15.31 -3.17
N GLY A 373 -4.42 -15.26 -2.05
CA GLY A 373 -3.41 -16.21 -1.62
C GLY A 373 -3.74 -16.83 -0.26
N THR A 374 -2.81 -17.60 0.25
CA THR A 374 -2.89 -18.29 1.55
C THR A 374 -2.07 -17.56 2.60
N SER A 375 -2.09 -18.03 3.84
CA SER A 375 -1.21 -17.53 4.92
C SER A 375 0.29 -17.54 4.56
N ARG A 376 0.71 -18.41 3.65
CA ARG A 376 2.11 -18.51 3.17
C ARG A 376 2.51 -17.38 2.22
N ASP A 377 1.53 -16.68 1.65
CA ASP A 377 1.72 -15.59 0.70
C ASP A 377 1.75 -14.23 1.41
N VAL A 378 1.57 -14.20 2.73
CA VAL A 378 1.70 -13.01 3.56
C VAL A 378 3.13 -12.50 3.52
N GLN A 379 3.30 -11.19 3.41
CA GLN A 379 4.62 -10.55 3.40
C GLN A 379 5.13 -10.36 4.84
N ASP A 380 6.27 -10.97 5.16
CA ASP A 380 6.97 -10.69 6.41
C ASP A 380 7.60 -9.30 6.38
N LEU A 381 7.41 -8.55 7.45
CA LEU A 381 7.99 -7.22 7.66
C LEU A 381 9.09 -7.29 8.72
N ASP A 382 10.32 -6.91 8.35
CA ASP A 382 11.47 -6.86 9.27
C ASP A 382 11.64 -5.42 9.82
N GLY A 383 10.58 -4.91 10.46
CA GLY A 383 10.56 -3.58 11.07
C GLY A 383 11.57 -3.47 12.22
N LEU A 384 12.18 -2.30 12.38
CA LEU A 384 13.12 -2.00 13.46
C LEU A 384 12.50 -1.14 14.56
N THR A 385 11.51 -0.31 14.23
CA THR A 385 10.88 0.65 15.18
C THR A 385 9.64 0.10 15.88
N GLY A 386 9.31 -1.18 15.67
CA GLY A 386 8.06 -1.80 16.13
C GLY A 386 6.99 -1.78 15.04
N GLY A 387 5.72 -1.90 15.44
CA GLY A 387 4.59 -1.96 14.50
C GLY A 387 4.36 -3.35 13.92
N PRO A 388 3.58 -3.46 12.82
CA PRO A 388 3.21 -4.74 12.23
C PRO A 388 4.41 -5.56 11.77
N THR A 389 4.37 -6.86 12.00
CA THR A 389 5.41 -7.81 11.58
C THR A 389 5.06 -8.55 10.29
N ALA A 390 3.81 -8.45 9.84
CA ALA A 390 3.31 -9.09 8.64
C ALA A 390 2.28 -8.20 7.94
N LYS A 391 2.11 -8.41 6.63
CA LYS A 391 1.20 -7.66 5.77
C LYS A 391 0.44 -8.64 4.89
N SER A 392 -0.84 -8.82 5.15
CA SER A 392 -1.75 -9.72 4.41
C SER A 392 -2.41 -9.05 3.21
N PHE A 393 -2.48 -7.72 3.19
CA PHE A 393 -2.96 -6.93 2.05
C PHE A 393 -1.83 -6.14 1.41
N ILE A 394 -1.62 -6.32 0.11
CA ILE A 394 -0.52 -5.72 -0.66
C ILE A 394 -1.08 -5.09 -1.93
N LEU A 395 -0.73 -3.83 -2.19
CA LEU A 395 -1.07 -3.15 -3.43
C LEU A 395 0.18 -2.67 -4.16
N HIS A 396 0.46 -3.24 -5.31
CA HIS A 396 1.53 -2.82 -6.20
C HIS A 396 0.97 -1.94 -7.32
N TYR A 397 1.62 -0.80 -7.53
CA TYR A 397 1.32 0.16 -8.57
C TYR A 397 2.45 0.20 -9.59
N ASN A 398 2.14 0.07 -10.88
CA ASN A 398 3.09 0.08 -11.97
C ASN A 398 2.75 1.20 -12.97
N PHE A 399 3.77 1.97 -13.35
CA PHE A 399 3.64 3.10 -14.27
C PHE A 399 4.59 2.93 -15.46
N PRO A 400 4.21 2.14 -16.47
CA PRO A 400 5.05 1.90 -17.64
C PRO A 400 5.12 3.14 -18.54
N PRO A 401 6.25 3.36 -19.27
CA PRO A 401 6.44 4.54 -20.13
C PRO A 401 5.35 4.73 -21.17
N PHE A 402 4.79 3.64 -21.72
CA PHE A 402 3.72 3.74 -22.73
C PHE A 402 2.45 4.44 -22.20
N SER A 403 2.24 4.47 -20.86
CA SER A 403 1.07 5.12 -20.26
C SER A 403 1.03 6.64 -20.51
N VAL A 404 2.17 7.26 -20.80
CA VAL A 404 2.28 8.66 -21.21
C VAL A 404 2.62 8.82 -22.69
N GLY A 405 2.69 7.73 -23.46
CA GLY A 405 3.02 7.72 -24.90
C GLY A 405 4.51 7.74 -25.18
N GLU A 406 5.36 7.40 -24.24
CA GLU A 406 6.81 7.46 -24.34
C GLU A 406 7.46 6.07 -24.40
N ALA A 407 8.67 6.01 -24.95
CA ALA A 407 9.56 4.88 -24.83
C ALA A 407 10.61 5.17 -23.75
N GLY A 408 10.79 4.26 -22.81
CA GLY A 408 11.68 4.49 -21.67
C GLY A 408 12.16 3.22 -21.00
N ARG A 409 12.96 3.35 -19.95
CA ARG A 409 13.40 2.20 -19.15
C ARG A 409 12.22 1.56 -18.44
N PHE A 410 12.15 0.24 -18.51
CA PHE A 410 11.14 -0.59 -17.86
C PHE A 410 11.78 -1.67 -17.00
N GLY A 411 11.13 -2.06 -15.89
CA GLY A 411 11.57 -3.17 -15.04
C GLY A 411 12.17 -2.80 -13.68
N PHE A 412 12.17 -1.52 -13.30
CA PHE A 412 12.56 -1.07 -11.97
C PHE A 412 11.47 -0.20 -11.36
N THR A 413 11.01 -0.58 -10.16
CA THR A 413 10.04 0.22 -9.40
C THR A 413 10.71 1.47 -8.83
N GLY A 414 10.24 2.64 -9.20
CA GLY A 414 10.74 3.93 -8.71
C GLY A 414 10.11 4.34 -7.38
N ARG A 415 10.71 5.35 -6.72
CA ARG A 415 10.19 5.91 -5.45
C ARG A 415 8.76 6.46 -5.61
N ARG A 416 8.40 6.99 -6.80
CA ARG A 416 7.06 7.51 -7.10
C ARG A 416 6.02 6.38 -7.12
N GLU A 417 6.35 5.26 -7.76
CA GLU A 417 5.49 4.09 -7.85
C GLU A 417 5.22 3.48 -6.46
N ILE A 418 6.25 3.37 -5.62
CA ILE A 418 6.10 2.92 -4.23
C ILE A 418 5.16 3.84 -3.45
N GLY A 419 5.34 5.17 -3.55
CA GLY A 419 4.48 6.13 -2.87
C GLY A 419 3.01 6.10 -3.33
N HIS A 420 2.77 5.95 -4.65
CA HIS A 420 1.41 5.84 -5.19
C HIS A 420 0.73 4.51 -4.80
N GLY A 421 1.50 3.42 -4.80
CA GLY A 421 1.02 2.11 -4.32
C GLY A 421 0.61 2.16 -2.86
N ALA A 422 1.49 2.69 -2.00
CA ALA A 422 1.22 2.82 -0.56
C ALA A 422 0.01 3.71 -0.25
N LEU A 423 -0.19 4.81 -1.00
CA LEU A 423 -1.40 5.63 -0.87
C LEU A 423 -2.67 4.86 -1.24
N ALA A 424 -2.65 4.14 -2.37
CA ALA A 424 -3.81 3.37 -2.80
C ALA A 424 -4.11 2.21 -1.82
N GLU A 425 -3.08 1.53 -1.32
CA GLU A 425 -3.18 0.46 -0.35
C GLU A 425 -3.84 0.92 0.94
N ARG A 426 -3.29 1.95 1.60
CA ARG A 426 -3.83 2.46 2.87
C ARG A 426 -5.24 3.04 2.73
N SER A 427 -5.60 3.52 1.51
CA SER A 427 -6.94 4.05 1.25
C SER A 427 -8.02 2.97 1.18
N VAL A 428 -7.67 1.75 0.77
CA VAL A 428 -8.61 0.62 0.65
C VAL A 428 -8.62 -0.26 1.90
N LEU A 429 -7.51 -0.30 2.63
CA LEU A 429 -7.35 -1.14 3.83
C LEU A 429 -8.52 -1.05 4.84
N PRO A 430 -9.07 0.15 5.17
CA PRO A 430 -10.12 0.28 6.19
C PRO A 430 -11.46 -0.37 5.85
N VAL A 431 -11.68 -0.77 4.60
CA VAL A 431 -12.93 -1.44 4.17
C VAL A 431 -12.78 -2.92 3.92
N LEU A 432 -11.59 -3.46 4.11
CA LEU A 432 -11.34 -4.91 4.00
C LEU A 432 -12.05 -5.66 5.13
N PRO A 433 -12.52 -6.88 4.87
CA PRO A 433 -13.04 -7.73 5.93
C PRO A 433 -11.95 -8.11 6.93
N PRO A 434 -12.30 -8.36 8.19
CA PRO A 434 -11.39 -8.93 9.18
C PRO A 434 -10.84 -10.30 8.74
N GLU A 435 -9.64 -10.65 9.19
CA GLU A 435 -8.97 -11.90 8.79
C GLU A 435 -9.74 -13.17 9.20
N ASP A 436 -10.50 -13.12 10.29
CA ASP A 436 -11.33 -14.22 10.74
C ASP A 436 -12.55 -14.47 9.86
N GLU A 437 -13.05 -13.44 9.16
CA GLU A 437 -14.15 -13.54 8.19
C GLU A 437 -13.67 -13.90 6.79
N PHE A 438 -12.48 -13.39 6.41
CA PHE A 438 -11.90 -13.61 5.08
C PHE A 438 -10.38 -13.87 5.17
N PRO A 439 -9.95 -15.10 5.49
CA PRO A 439 -8.57 -15.44 5.86
C PRO A 439 -7.63 -15.59 4.64
N TYR A 440 -7.69 -14.65 3.71
CA TYR A 440 -6.85 -14.64 2.51
C TYR A 440 -5.74 -13.59 2.59
N ALA A 441 -4.56 -13.93 2.15
CA ALA A 441 -3.60 -12.94 1.69
C ALA A 441 -4.11 -12.34 0.37
N ILE A 442 -4.18 -11.02 0.28
CA ILE A 442 -4.74 -10.31 -0.87
C ILE A 442 -3.66 -9.48 -1.54
N ARG A 443 -3.44 -9.71 -2.83
CA ARG A 443 -2.54 -8.89 -3.63
C ARG A 443 -3.29 -8.21 -4.76
N ILE A 444 -3.20 -6.88 -4.81
CA ILE A 444 -3.64 -6.04 -5.92
C ILE A 444 -2.43 -5.63 -6.76
N VAL A 445 -2.58 -5.67 -8.07
CA VAL A 445 -1.65 -5.06 -9.01
C VAL A 445 -2.42 -4.07 -9.87
N SER A 446 -2.03 -2.80 -9.80
CA SER A 446 -2.58 -1.73 -10.64
C SER A 446 -1.59 -1.38 -11.75
N GLU A 447 -1.96 -1.71 -12.98
CA GLU A 447 -1.22 -1.37 -14.20
C GLU A 447 -1.82 -0.11 -14.81
N ILE A 448 -1.05 0.95 -14.90
CA ILE A 448 -1.51 2.21 -15.53
C ILE A 448 -1.39 2.08 -17.03
N MET A 449 -2.54 2.06 -17.70
CA MET A 449 -2.63 1.90 -19.15
C MET A 449 -2.53 3.23 -19.89
N SER A 450 -3.08 4.30 -19.29
CA SER A 450 -3.01 5.67 -19.80
C SER A 450 -3.02 6.67 -18.65
N SER A 451 -2.29 7.79 -18.79
CA SER A 451 -2.12 8.78 -17.73
C SER A 451 -2.31 10.21 -18.23
N ASN A 452 -3.32 10.87 -17.65
CA ASN A 452 -3.50 12.33 -17.71
C ASN A 452 -4.09 12.85 -16.38
N GLY A 453 -3.28 12.81 -15.31
CA GLY A 453 -3.62 13.28 -13.96
C GLY A 453 -4.17 12.16 -13.06
N SER A 454 -3.69 12.18 -11.82
CA SER A 454 -4.06 11.34 -10.65
C SER A 454 -4.36 9.86 -10.92
N THR A 455 -3.35 9.13 -11.37
CA THR A 455 -3.42 7.68 -11.63
C THR A 455 -3.52 6.85 -10.33
N SER A 456 -2.98 7.34 -9.21
CA SER A 456 -3.13 6.68 -7.90
C SER A 456 -4.60 6.61 -7.47
N MET A 457 -5.39 7.64 -7.76
CA MET A 457 -6.83 7.66 -7.47
C MET A 457 -7.61 6.71 -8.38
N ALA A 458 -7.20 6.55 -9.62
CA ALA A 458 -7.73 5.52 -10.52
C ALA A 458 -7.42 4.10 -9.98
N SER A 459 -6.24 3.91 -9.36
CA SER A 459 -5.86 2.64 -8.72
C SER A 459 -6.71 2.32 -7.49
N VAL A 460 -7.09 3.32 -6.69
CA VAL A 460 -8.03 3.15 -5.56
C VAL A 460 -9.40 2.67 -6.05
N CYS A 461 -9.98 3.38 -7.03
CA CYS A 461 -11.29 3.03 -7.58
C CYS A 461 -11.27 1.63 -8.24
N GLY A 462 -10.27 1.38 -9.10
CA GLY A 462 -10.10 0.09 -9.76
C GLY A 462 -9.79 -1.05 -8.78
N GLY A 463 -9.04 -0.76 -7.70
CA GLY A 463 -8.74 -1.70 -6.62
C GLY A 463 -10.00 -2.15 -5.89
N SER A 464 -10.86 -1.22 -5.49
CA SER A 464 -12.14 -1.51 -4.88
C SER A 464 -13.03 -2.40 -5.78
N LEU A 465 -13.12 -2.06 -7.07
CA LEU A 465 -13.87 -2.85 -8.06
C LEU A 465 -13.27 -4.26 -8.27
N ALA A 466 -11.96 -4.38 -8.38
CA ALA A 466 -11.27 -5.65 -8.59
C ALA A 466 -11.40 -6.59 -7.38
N LEU A 467 -11.38 -6.05 -6.16
CA LEU A 467 -11.59 -6.80 -4.92
C LEU A 467 -13.02 -7.37 -4.86
N MET A 468 -14.03 -6.53 -5.09
CA MET A 468 -15.42 -7.01 -5.13
C MET A 468 -15.64 -8.03 -6.26
N ASN A 469 -14.98 -7.84 -7.40
CA ASN A 469 -15.02 -8.81 -8.51
C ASN A 469 -14.30 -10.12 -8.17
N ALA A 470 -13.33 -10.12 -7.27
CA ALA A 470 -12.67 -11.32 -6.74
C ALA A 470 -13.54 -12.09 -5.73
N GLY A 471 -14.59 -11.47 -5.21
CA GLY A 471 -15.44 -12.03 -4.15
C GLY A 471 -15.00 -11.64 -2.73
N VAL A 472 -14.11 -10.64 -2.61
CA VAL A 472 -13.76 -10.08 -1.30
C VAL A 472 -14.95 -9.30 -0.77
N PRO A 473 -15.47 -9.62 0.43
CA PRO A 473 -16.66 -8.98 0.99
C PRO A 473 -16.30 -7.60 1.57
N LEU A 474 -15.97 -6.65 0.69
CA LEU A 474 -15.76 -5.27 1.11
C LEU A 474 -17.03 -4.70 1.71
N ALA A 475 -16.88 -4.01 2.83
CA ALA A 475 -18.01 -3.34 3.48
C ALA A 475 -18.67 -2.30 2.54
N LYS A 476 -17.85 -1.54 1.80
CA LYS A 476 -18.26 -0.48 0.88
C LYS A 476 -17.22 -0.27 -0.22
N HIS A 477 -17.64 0.37 -1.33
CA HIS A 477 -16.67 0.90 -2.29
C HIS A 477 -15.87 2.05 -1.70
N VAL A 478 -14.61 2.13 -2.11
CA VAL A 478 -13.74 3.29 -1.88
C VAL A 478 -13.47 3.97 -3.21
N ALA A 479 -13.76 5.24 -3.31
CA ALA A 479 -13.39 6.09 -4.44
C ALA A 479 -12.36 7.13 -4.01
N GLY A 480 -11.48 7.52 -4.91
CA GLY A 480 -10.49 8.57 -4.72
C GLY A 480 -10.52 9.58 -5.86
N ILE A 481 -10.24 10.83 -5.54
CA ILE A 481 -10.11 11.92 -6.52
C ILE A 481 -9.04 12.91 -6.04
N SER A 482 -8.44 13.65 -6.98
CA SER A 482 -7.57 14.78 -6.68
C SER A 482 -8.24 16.10 -6.97
N THR A 483 -7.94 17.09 -6.13
CA THR A 483 -8.21 18.51 -6.38
C THR A 483 -6.92 19.28 -6.49
N GLY A 484 -6.89 20.25 -7.40
CA GLY A 484 -5.80 21.18 -7.55
C GLY A 484 -6.17 22.58 -7.07
N LEU A 485 -5.20 23.46 -7.10
CA LEU A 485 -5.35 24.84 -6.74
C LEU A 485 -4.55 25.70 -7.72
N VAL A 486 -5.14 26.80 -8.15
CA VAL A 486 -4.42 27.87 -8.85
C VAL A 486 -4.64 29.15 -8.08
N THR A 487 -3.55 29.83 -7.70
CA THR A 487 -3.59 31.04 -6.91
C THR A 487 -3.01 32.24 -7.67
N LYS A 488 -3.39 33.44 -7.26
CA LYS A 488 -2.69 34.67 -7.58
C LYS A 488 -2.20 35.28 -6.29
N MET A 489 -0.90 35.52 -6.20
CA MET A 489 -0.28 36.12 -5.02
C MET A 489 -0.21 37.65 -5.16
N ASP A 490 -0.36 38.34 -4.04
CA ASP A 490 -0.08 39.76 -3.95
C ASP A 490 1.44 40.04 -3.82
N GLU A 491 1.85 41.29 -3.78
CA GLU A 491 3.26 41.70 -3.65
C GLU A 491 3.88 41.25 -2.30
N ASN A 492 3.07 40.92 -1.31
CA ASN A 492 3.51 40.43 -0.01
C ASN A 492 3.55 38.90 0.11
N GLY A 493 3.16 38.18 -0.96
CA GLY A 493 3.11 36.75 -0.99
C GLY A 493 1.83 36.15 -0.39
N ASN A 494 0.77 36.95 -0.13
CA ASN A 494 -0.51 36.40 0.29
C ASN A 494 -1.38 36.06 -0.93
N ILE A 495 -2.28 35.09 -0.78
CA ILE A 495 -3.21 34.69 -1.82
C ILE A 495 -4.28 35.79 -2.01
N GLU A 496 -4.22 36.51 -3.15
CA GLU A 496 -5.21 37.50 -3.55
C GLU A 496 -6.47 36.89 -4.15
N LYS A 497 -6.26 35.84 -4.98
CA LYS A 497 -7.34 35.13 -5.70
C LYS A 497 -6.97 33.66 -5.81
N HIS A 498 -7.95 32.79 -5.73
CA HIS A 498 -7.74 31.36 -5.93
C HIS A 498 -8.92 30.68 -6.65
N VAL A 499 -8.65 29.53 -7.24
CA VAL A 499 -9.65 28.62 -7.81
C VAL A 499 -9.24 27.19 -7.46
N VAL A 500 -10.13 26.47 -6.80
CA VAL A 500 -9.98 25.03 -6.53
C VAL A 500 -10.50 24.25 -7.73
N LEU A 501 -9.72 23.31 -8.24
CA LEU A 501 -10.02 22.52 -9.42
C LEU A 501 -10.28 21.05 -9.04
N THR A 502 -11.45 20.53 -9.36
CA THR A 502 -11.75 19.10 -9.17
C THR A 502 -11.23 18.29 -10.35
N ASP A 503 -10.67 17.10 -10.09
CA ASP A 503 -10.22 16.15 -11.11
C ASP A 503 -9.20 16.76 -12.07
N ILE A 504 -8.03 17.14 -11.54
CA ILE A 504 -6.98 17.79 -12.32
C ILE A 504 -6.36 16.86 -13.37
N ILE A 505 -6.04 17.44 -14.52
CA ILE A 505 -5.23 16.82 -15.56
C ILE A 505 -3.73 17.05 -15.31
N GLY A 506 -2.86 16.33 -16.04
CA GLY A 506 -1.42 16.42 -15.86
C GLY A 506 -0.83 17.83 -16.00
N ALA A 507 -1.36 18.66 -16.90
CA ALA A 507 -0.93 20.05 -17.05
C ALA A 507 -1.34 20.92 -15.85
N GLU A 508 -2.52 20.68 -15.28
CA GLU A 508 -2.99 21.39 -14.07
C GLU A 508 -2.25 20.96 -12.81
N ASP A 509 -1.81 19.69 -12.73
CA ASP A 509 -0.86 19.22 -11.73
C ASP A 509 0.50 19.92 -11.92
N HIS A 510 0.98 20.07 -13.17
CA HIS A 510 2.28 20.67 -13.45
C HIS A 510 2.32 22.18 -13.16
N PHE A 511 1.35 22.95 -13.60
CA PHE A 511 1.30 24.43 -13.50
C PHE A 511 0.48 24.95 -12.32
N GLY A 512 -0.22 24.07 -11.59
CA GLY A 512 -0.97 24.41 -10.38
C GLY A 512 -0.12 24.43 -9.12
N ASP A 513 -0.73 24.82 -8.02
CA ASP A 513 -0.10 25.06 -6.73
C ASP A 513 -0.30 23.91 -5.73
N MET A 514 -1.26 23.01 -5.99
CA MET A 514 -1.67 21.95 -5.08
C MET A 514 -2.07 20.66 -5.86
N ASP A 515 -1.75 19.52 -5.30
CA ASP A 515 -2.35 18.22 -5.63
C ASP A 515 -2.85 17.58 -4.31
N PHE A 516 -4.14 17.74 -4.05
CA PHE A 516 -4.79 17.23 -2.84
C PHE A 516 -5.66 16.03 -3.19
N LYS A 517 -5.25 14.85 -2.74
CA LYS A 517 -5.91 13.57 -2.96
C LYS A 517 -6.66 13.15 -1.70
N VAL A 518 -7.94 12.81 -1.85
CA VAL A 518 -8.75 12.25 -0.77
C VAL A 518 -9.53 11.05 -1.29
N CYS A 519 -9.47 9.98 -0.52
CA CYS A 519 -10.17 8.74 -0.76
C CYS A 519 -11.20 8.50 0.36
N GLY A 520 -12.26 7.79 0.06
CA GLY A 520 -13.23 7.42 1.07
C GLY A 520 -14.45 6.67 0.53
N THR A 521 -15.27 6.27 1.45
CA THR A 521 -16.58 5.68 1.23
C THR A 521 -17.66 6.77 1.20
N ARG A 522 -18.93 6.37 1.25
CA ARG A 522 -20.04 7.33 1.45
C ARG A 522 -20.07 7.90 2.87
N ASP A 523 -19.46 7.24 3.84
CA ASP A 523 -19.56 7.61 5.25
C ASP A 523 -18.41 8.49 5.73
N GLY A 524 -17.26 8.45 5.03
CA GLY A 524 -16.11 9.27 5.44
C GLY A 524 -14.83 8.96 4.67
N VAL A 525 -13.78 9.62 5.12
CA VAL A 525 -12.42 9.58 4.54
C VAL A 525 -11.69 8.31 4.97
N THR A 526 -11.00 7.65 4.01
CA THR A 526 -10.16 6.47 4.27
C THR A 526 -8.68 6.69 3.98
N GLY A 527 -8.34 7.63 3.10
CA GLY A 527 -6.96 7.93 2.77
C GLY A 527 -6.80 9.33 2.18
N PHE A 528 -5.67 9.95 2.43
CA PHE A 528 -5.42 11.32 1.98
C PHE A 528 -3.94 11.61 1.78
N GLN A 529 -3.66 12.55 0.88
CA GLN A 529 -2.32 13.07 0.61
C GLN A 529 -2.42 14.48 0.04
N LEU A 530 -1.64 15.42 0.57
CA LEU A 530 -1.50 16.78 0.06
C LEU A 530 -0.06 17.04 -0.37
N ASP A 531 0.12 17.51 -1.59
CA ASP A 531 1.37 18.03 -2.13
C ASP A 531 1.18 19.50 -2.53
N LEU A 532 2.07 20.39 -2.08
CA LEU A 532 2.05 21.81 -2.40
C LEU A 532 3.29 22.23 -3.16
N LYS A 533 3.13 23.24 -4.04
CA LYS A 533 4.22 23.98 -4.69
C LYS A 533 4.37 25.40 -4.19
N ILE A 534 3.44 25.85 -3.35
CA ILE A 534 3.45 27.12 -2.62
C ILE A 534 3.91 26.91 -1.18
N GLN A 535 4.23 28.00 -0.47
CA GLN A 535 4.84 27.96 0.86
C GLN A 535 3.84 27.75 2.01
N GLY A 536 2.60 27.34 1.69
CA GLY A 536 1.56 27.01 2.64
C GLY A 536 0.17 27.07 2.03
N LEU A 537 -0.76 26.37 2.65
CA LEU A 537 -2.18 26.34 2.29
C LEU A 537 -3.02 26.86 3.47
N PRO A 538 -3.76 27.97 3.29
CA PRO A 538 -4.71 28.47 4.29
C PRO A 538 -5.82 27.43 4.57
N PHE A 539 -6.26 27.34 5.81
CA PHE A 539 -7.28 26.37 6.23
C PHE A 539 -8.63 26.56 5.53
N ASP A 540 -9.00 27.79 5.19
CA ASP A 540 -10.26 28.07 4.49
C ASP A 540 -10.26 27.45 3.09
N ILE A 541 -9.13 27.52 2.37
CA ILE A 541 -8.96 26.89 1.06
C ILE A 541 -8.92 25.37 1.19
N ALA A 542 -8.27 24.86 2.23
CA ALA A 542 -8.27 23.41 2.52
C ALA A 542 -9.69 22.87 2.77
N LYS A 543 -10.52 23.60 3.54
CA LYS A 543 -11.93 23.25 3.77
C LYS A 543 -12.74 23.25 2.48
N GLU A 544 -12.53 24.25 1.61
CA GLU A 544 -13.17 24.30 0.28
C GLU A 544 -12.77 23.10 -0.56
N ALA A 545 -11.47 22.73 -0.58
CA ALA A 545 -10.98 21.56 -1.32
C ALA A 545 -11.57 20.26 -0.79
N VAL A 546 -11.65 20.06 0.53
CA VAL A 546 -12.30 18.89 1.16
C VAL A 546 -13.76 18.77 0.73
N LYS A 547 -14.50 19.88 0.74
CA LYS A 547 -15.90 19.89 0.28
C LYS A 547 -16.04 19.49 -1.18
N GLN A 548 -15.23 20.06 -2.08
CA GLN A 548 -15.27 19.73 -3.52
C GLN A 548 -14.88 18.26 -3.79
N VAL A 549 -13.86 17.76 -3.09
CA VAL A 549 -13.48 16.34 -3.14
C VAL A 549 -14.63 15.44 -2.74
N THR A 550 -15.33 15.76 -1.66
CA THR A 550 -16.45 14.97 -1.15
C THR A 550 -17.58 14.88 -2.17
N GLU A 551 -17.97 16.02 -2.78
CA GLU A 551 -18.99 16.05 -3.83
C GLU A 551 -18.60 15.22 -5.07
N ALA A 552 -17.34 15.30 -5.47
CA ALA A 552 -16.80 14.53 -6.59
C ALA A 552 -16.74 13.02 -6.28
N ARG A 553 -16.27 12.65 -5.08
CA ARG A 553 -16.20 11.27 -4.61
C ARG A 553 -17.58 10.60 -4.63
N MET A 554 -18.63 11.29 -4.18
CA MET A 554 -19.99 10.74 -4.20
C MET A 554 -20.49 10.40 -5.61
N LYS A 555 -20.11 11.21 -6.61
CA LYS A 555 -20.45 10.93 -8.02
C LYS A 555 -19.70 9.71 -8.54
N ILE A 556 -18.39 9.60 -8.23
CA ILE A 556 -17.55 8.46 -8.63
C ILE A 556 -18.08 7.17 -8.01
N LEU A 557 -18.43 7.19 -6.71
CA LEU A 557 -19.02 6.04 -6.02
C LEU A 557 -20.30 5.59 -6.71
N GLY A 558 -21.15 6.52 -7.17
CA GLY A 558 -22.37 6.20 -7.94
C GLY A 558 -22.05 5.38 -9.20
N SER A 559 -21.06 5.80 -10.00
CA SER A 559 -20.65 5.06 -11.22
C SER A 559 -20.04 3.69 -10.90
N MET A 560 -19.31 3.58 -9.79
CA MET A 560 -18.73 2.30 -9.35
C MET A 560 -19.82 1.33 -8.86
N GLU A 561 -20.81 1.81 -8.12
CA GLU A 561 -21.93 1.03 -7.62
C GLU A 561 -22.86 0.56 -8.76
N GLU A 562 -23.04 1.35 -9.82
CA GLU A 562 -23.72 0.92 -11.04
C GLU A 562 -23.02 -0.24 -11.74
N ALA A 563 -21.68 -0.20 -11.81
CA ALA A 563 -20.87 -1.24 -12.44
C ALA A 563 -20.73 -2.51 -11.58
N MET A 564 -20.68 -2.37 -10.26
CA MET A 564 -20.51 -3.46 -9.29
C MET A 564 -21.28 -3.16 -7.99
N PRO A 565 -22.58 -3.40 -7.95
CA PRO A 565 -23.43 -3.03 -6.79
C PRO A 565 -23.14 -3.84 -5.52
N SER A 566 -22.53 -5.00 -5.66
CA SER A 566 -22.13 -5.86 -4.53
C SER A 566 -20.97 -6.75 -4.95
N HIS A 567 -20.22 -7.26 -3.97
CA HIS A 567 -19.19 -8.26 -4.24
C HIS A 567 -19.78 -9.57 -4.78
N ARG A 568 -18.99 -10.34 -5.52
CA ARG A 568 -19.39 -11.68 -5.96
C ARG A 568 -19.60 -12.58 -4.73
N THR A 569 -20.67 -13.35 -4.75
CA THR A 569 -20.98 -14.32 -3.69
C THR A 569 -20.14 -15.60 -3.77
N GLN A 570 -19.53 -15.85 -4.93
CA GLN A 570 -18.67 -17.01 -5.17
C GLN A 570 -17.32 -16.56 -5.72
N LEU A 571 -16.27 -17.11 -5.17
CA LEU A 571 -14.93 -16.98 -5.72
C LEU A 571 -14.86 -17.59 -7.12
N ARG A 572 -13.95 -17.09 -7.96
CA ARG A 572 -13.70 -17.72 -9.26
C ARG A 572 -13.14 -19.13 -9.09
N GLU A 573 -13.37 -19.99 -10.08
CA GLU A 573 -12.93 -21.40 -10.11
C GLU A 573 -11.42 -21.56 -9.83
N HIS A 574 -10.62 -20.58 -10.28
CA HIS A 574 -9.17 -20.62 -10.16
C HIS A 574 -8.65 -19.97 -8.85
N ALA A 575 -9.52 -19.39 -8.04
CA ALA A 575 -9.12 -18.84 -6.74
C ALA A 575 -8.97 -19.97 -5.71
N PRO A 576 -7.96 -19.90 -4.82
CA PRO A 576 -7.81 -20.88 -3.77
C PRO A 576 -9.03 -20.84 -2.85
N ARG A 577 -9.47 -22.01 -2.39
CA ARG A 577 -10.54 -22.14 -1.41
C ARG A 577 -9.93 -22.33 -0.04
N ILE A 578 -10.50 -21.67 0.95
CA ILE A 578 -10.08 -21.78 2.35
C ILE A 578 -11.30 -22.22 3.16
N GLU A 579 -11.16 -23.31 3.89
CA GLU A 579 -12.14 -23.74 4.89
C GLU A 579 -11.50 -23.87 6.27
N SER A 580 -12.21 -23.49 7.29
CA SER A 580 -11.78 -23.61 8.67
C SER A 580 -12.59 -24.70 9.37
N VAL A 581 -11.90 -25.66 9.97
CA VAL A 581 -12.49 -26.74 10.75
C VAL A 581 -12.05 -26.62 12.20
N GLN A 582 -12.99 -26.75 13.12
CA GLN A 582 -12.71 -26.81 14.53
C GLN A 582 -12.54 -28.27 14.97
N ILE A 583 -11.35 -28.66 15.40
CA ILE A 583 -11.07 -29.97 15.99
C ILE A 583 -10.84 -29.84 17.49
N ASP A 584 -10.96 -30.96 18.21
CA ASP A 584 -10.59 -31.00 19.62
C ASP A 584 -9.07 -30.69 19.77
N PRO A 585 -8.67 -29.74 20.61
CA PRO A 585 -7.26 -29.41 20.83
C PRO A 585 -6.38 -30.62 21.17
N GLU A 586 -6.91 -31.65 21.89
CA GLU A 586 -6.18 -32.88 22.21
C GLU A 586 -5.83 -33.69 20.96
N LYS A 587 -6.54 -33.48 19.82
CA LYS A 587 -6.34 -34.19 18.55
C LYS A 587 -5.36 -33.52 17.61
N ILE A 588 -4.90 -32.28 17.90
CA ILE A 588 -3.88 -31.58 17.12
C ILE A 588 -2.64 -32.47 16.95
N GLY A 589 -2.19 -33.10 18.03
CA GLY A 589 -1.05 -34.02 17.99
C GLY A 589 -1.25 -35.22 17.06
N ALA A 590 -2.45 -35.74 16.96
CA ALA A 590 -2.82 -36.83 16.06
C ALA A 590 -2.85 -36.37 14.59
N LEU A 591 -3.38 -35.17 14.32
CA LEU A 591 -3.40 -34.57 13.00
C LEU A 591 -1.99 -34.29 12.47
N ILE A 592 -1.12 -33.75 13.30
CA ILE A 592 0.29 -33.51 12.94
C ILE A 592 1.01 -34.84 12.75
N GLY A 593 0.81 -35.78 13.67
CA GLY A 593 1.49 -37.07 13.70
C GLY A 593 2.99 -36.99 14.06
N PRO A 594 3.67 -38.12 14.30
CA PRO A 594 5.07 -38.15 14.67
C PRO A 594 5.97 -37.45 13.65
N GLY A 595 6.62 -36.33 14.07
CA GLY A 595 7.50 -35.54 13.19
C GLY A 595 6.79 -34.93 11.98
N GLY A 596 5.47 -34.67 12.06
CA GLY A 596 4.68 -34.08 10.97
C GLY A 596 4.30 -35.08 9.87
N LYS A 597 4.32 -36.37 10.14
CA LYS A 597 4.08 -37.41 9.11
C LYS A 597 2.64 -37.41 8.57
N ASN A 598 1.65 -37.23 9.44
CA ASN A 598 0.25 -37.29 9.04
C ASN A 598 -0.14 -36.07 8.19
N ILE A 599 0.18 -34.88 8.67
CA ILE A 599 -0.13 -33.65 7.93
C ILE A 599 0.56 -33.61 6.55
N ARG A 600 1.82 -34.07 6.47
CA ARG A 600 2.50 -34.21 5.15
C ARG A 600 1.84 -35.21 4.24
N ARG A 601 1.43 -36.37 4.76
CA ARG A 601 0.70 -37.38 3.98
C ARG A 601 -0.62 -36.82 3.44
N ILE A 602 -1.38 -36.12 4.27
CA ILE A 602 -2.65 -35.50 3.85
C ILE A 602 -2.39 -34.49 2.73
N THR A 603 -1.41 -33.60 2.92
CA THR A 603 -1.00 -32.62 1.87
C THR A 603 -0.59 -33.31 0.56
N GLU A 604 0.20 -34.39 0.62
CA GLU A 604 0.65 -35.13 -0.57
C GLU A 604 -0.50 -35.84 -1.32
N VAL A 605 -1.45 -36.43 -0.59
CA VAL A 605 -2.56 -37.20 -1.17
C VAL A 605 -3.66 -36.31 -1.73
N THR A 606 -3.92 -35.19 -1.07
CA THR A 606 -5.04 -34.30 -1.42
C THR A 606 -4.63 -33.12 -2.28
N GLY A 607 -3.37 -32.72 -2.23
CA GLY A 607 -2.86 -31.48 -2.84
C GLY A 607 -3.20 -30.22 -2.04
N ALA A 608 -3.94 -30.36 -0.93
CA ALA A 608 -4.30 -29.24 -0.05
C ALA A 608 -3.18 -28.93 0.96
N SER A 609 -3.04 -27.65 1.33
CA SER A 609 -2.21 -27.24 2.47
C SER A 609 -3.05 -27.14 3.72
N ILE A 610 -2.45 -27.44 4.88
CA ILE A 610 -3.13 -27.43 6.18
C ILE A 610 -2.28 -26.60 7.13
N ASP A 611 -2.90 -25.61 7.76
CA ASP A 611 -2.31 -24.80 8.83
C ASP A 611 -3.13 -24.96 10.10
N ILE A 612 -2.45 -25.02 11.24
CA ILE A 612 -3.07 -25.14 12.57
C ILE A 612 -2.68 -23.90 13.36
N ASP A 613 -3.66 -23.23 13.97
CA ASP A 613 -3.40 -22.00 14.72
C ASP A 613 -2.46 -22.28 15.91
N GLU A 614 -1.50 -21.40 16.13
CA GLU A 614 -0.45 -21.56 17.15
C GLU A 614 -0.96 -21.44 18.59
N ASP A 615 -2.17 -20.90 18.80
CA ASP A 615 -2.81 -20.72 20.10
C ASP A 615 -3.36 -22.03 20.71
N ASN A 616 -3.20 -23.16 20.00
CA ASN A 616 -3.75 -24.45 20.36
C ASN A 616 -5.29 -24.45 20.54
N SER A 617 -6.01 -23.55 19.89
CA SER A 617 -7.48 -23.49 19.92
C SER A 617 -8.15 -24.69 19.26
N GLY A 618 -7.41 -25.45 18.44
CA GLY A 618 -7.94 -26.51 17.62
C GLY A 618 -8.53 -26.04 16.29
N LYS A 619 -8.36 -24.77 15.93
CA LYS A 619 -8.75 -24.25 14.61
C LYS A 619 -7.74 -24.69 13.57
N VAL A 620 -8.23 -25.36 12.52
CA VAL A 620 -7.45 -25.89 11.39
C VAL A 620 -7.95 -25.23 10.14
N ARG A 621 -7.04 -24.54 9.40
CA ARG A 621 -7.33 -23.93 8.12
C ARG A 621 -6.82 -24.84 6.99
N ILE A 622 -7.67 -25.10 6.00
CA ILE A 622 -7.39 -25.95 4.85
C ILE A 622 -7.41 -25.08 3.61
N TYR A 623 -6.36 -25.14 2.83
CA TYR A 623 -6.21 -24.40 1.58
C TYR A 623 -6.15 -25.36 0.41
N ALA A 624 -7.06 -25.24 -0.55
CA ALA A 624 -7.10 -26.08 -1.73
C ALA A 624 -7.30 -25.26 -3.01
N THR A 625 -6.76 -25.73 -4.12
CA THR A 625 -6.90 -25.08 -5.44
C THR A 625 -8.24 -25.36 -6.11
N ASP A 626 -8.96 -26.40 -5.66
CA ASP A 626 -10.23 -26.84 -6.22
C ASP A 626 -11.09 -27.52 -5.15
N THR A 627 -12.39 -27.70 -5.45
CA THR A 627 -13.38 -28.27 -4.53
C THR A 627 -13.09 -29.75 -4.21
N GLU A 628 -12.63 -30.52 -5.20
CA GLU A 628 -12.33 -31.95 -5.00
C GLU A 628 -11.15 -32.15 -4.01
N SER A 629 -10.11 -31.34 -4.15
CA SER A 629 -8.97 -31.32 -3.21
C SER A 629 -9.40 -30.91 -1.81
N MET A 630 -10.33 -29.94 -1.69
CA MET A 630 -10.88 -29.50 -0.42
C MET A 630 -11.68 -30.62 0.27
N GLU A 631 -12.61 -31.24 -0.44
CA GLU A 631 -13.43 -32.32 0.10
C GLU A 631 -12.56 -33.52 0.53
N ARG A 632 -11.55 -33.86 -0.26
CA ARG A 632 -10.61 -34.91 0.12
C ARG A 632 -9.81 -34.57 1.37
N ALA A 633 -9.39 -33.32 1.52
CA ALA A 633 -8.65 -32.89 2.71
C ALA A 633 -9.51 -32.91 3.98
N LEU A 634 -10.76 -32.43 3.88
CA LEU A 634 -11.75 -32.52 4.96
C LEU A 634 -11.96 -33.96 5.39
N ASN A 635 -12.21 -34.86 4.46
CA ASN A 635 -12.37 -36.28 4.74
C ASN A 635 -11.16 -36.91 5.40
N GLU A 636 -9.93 -36.59 4.94
CA GLU A 636 -8.71 -37.09 5.57
C GLU A 636 -8.49 -36.56 6.98
N ILE A 637 -8.87 -35.31 7.24
CA ILE A 637 -8.82 -34.72 8.58
C ILE A 637 -9.81 -35.42 9.51
N ASP A 638 -11.05 -35.61 9.03
CA ASP A 638 -12.10 -36.32 9.79
C ASP A 638 -11.69 -37.76 10.10
N LEU A 639 -11.07 -38.44 9.15
CA LEU A 639 -10.56 -39.81 9.37
C LEU A 639 -9.49 -39.87 10.47
N VAL A 640 -8.64 -38.87 10.58
CA VAL A 640 -7.55 -38.83 11.56
C VAL A 640 -8.04 -38.34 12.93
N THR A 641 -8.96 -37.34 12.96
CA THR A 641 -9.45 -36.69 14.18
C THR A 641 -10.76 -37.32 14.69
N GLY A 642 -11.54 -37.95 13.83
CA GLY A 642 -12.81 -38.58 14.14
C GLY A 642 -12.70 -39.72 15.18
N GLU A 643 -13.75 -39.95 15.93
CA GLU A 643 -13.87 -41.09 16.86
C GLU A 643 -14.75 -42.19 16.30
N ILE A 644 -14.48 -43.42 16.77
CA ILE A 644 -15.36 -44.52 16.39
C ILE A 644 -16.65 -44.39 17.18
N GLU A 645 -17.76 -44.14 16.50
CA GLU A 645 -19.09 -43.95 17.08
C GLU A 645 -19.85 -45.26 17.21
N VAL A 646 -20.52 -45.45 18.34
CA VAL A 646 -21.38 -46.63 18.55
C VAL A 646 -22.60 -46.56 17.62
N GLY A 647 -22.86 -47.66 16.91
CA GLY A 647 -23.97 -47.77 15.93
C GLY A 647 -23.55 -47.48 14.48
N LYS A 648 -22.39 -46.89 14.22
CA LYS A 648 -21.91 -46.57 12.85
C LYS A 648 -21.19 -47.75 12.19
N ILE A 649 -21.36 -47.87 10.87
CA ILE A 649 -20.71 -48.90 10.05
C ILE A 649 -19.41 -48.31 9.48
N TYR A 650 -18.33 -49.10 9.55
CA TYR A 650 -17.01 -48.75 9.04
C TYR A 650 -16.51 -49.80 8.08
N ARG A 651 -15.80 -49.39 7.05
CA ARG A 651 -14.99 -50.26 6.22
C ARG A 651 -13.57 -50.25 6.80
N GLY A 652 -13.16 -51.34 7.42
CA GLY A 652 -11.91 -51.42 8.15
C GLY A 652 -10.96 -52.49 7.64
N ILE A 653 -9.67 -52.32 7.91
CA ILE A 653 -8.62 -53.24 7.53
C ILE A 653 -8.24 -54.15 8.70
N VAL A 654 -8.18 -55.44 8.48
CA VAL A 654 -7.77 -56.42 9.50
C VAL A 654 -6.27 -56.28 9.78
N ARG A 655 -5.91 -55.75 10.96
CA ARG A 655 -4.52 -55.56 11.44
C ARG A 655 -4.00 -56.69 12.30
N GLY A 656 -4.87 -57.54 12.78
CA GLY A 656 -4.47 -58.72 13.58
C GLY A 656 -5.54 -59.78 13.61
N VAL A 657 -5.14 -61.02 13.48
CA VAL A 657 -6.01 -62.21 13.60
C VAL A 657 -5.58 -63.03 14.80
N LYS A 658 -6.54 -63.38 15.66
CA LYS A 658 -6.38 -64.21 16.88
C LYS A 658 -7.47 -65.27 16.91
N ASP A 659 -7.27 -66.33 17.73
CA ASP A 659 -8.25 -67.41 17.87
C ASP A 659 -9.63 -66.93 18.33
N PHE A 660 -9.68 -65.80 19.08
CA PHE A 660 -10.90 -65.24 19.61
C PHE A 660 -11.53 -64.09 18.78
N GLY A 661 -10.92 -63.68 17.67
CA GLY A 661 -11.44 -62.64 16.79
C GLY A 661 -10.39 -61.88 16.02
N ALA A 662 -10.82 -60.89 15.25
CA ALA A 662 -10.02 -60.04 14.42
C ALA A 662 -9.92 -58.61 15.00
N PHE A 663 -8.74 -58.01 15.01
CA PHE A 663 -8.54 -56.60 15.24
C PHE A 663 -8.66 -55.86 13.93
N VAL A 664 -9.63 -54.96 13.85
CA VAL A 664 -9.97 -54.23 12.61
C VAL A 664 -9.72 -52.75 12.87
N GLU A 665 -8.86 -52.17 12.08
CA GLU A 665 -8.62 -50.73 12.07
C GLU A 665 -9.73 -50.04 11.28
N CYS A 666 -10.65 -49.34 11.96
CA CYS A 666 -11.78 -48.65 11.38
C CYS A 666 -11.45 -47.24 10.93
N LEU A 667 -10.56 -46.58 11.66
CA LEU A 667 -10.00 -45.25 11.37
C LEU A 667 -8.48 -45.30 11.53
N PRO A 668 -7.69 -44.45 10.89
CA PRO A 668 -6.22 -44.47 11.00
C PRO A 668 -5.74 -44.46 12.44
N GLY A 669 -5.05 -45.52 12.85
CA GLY A 669 -4.56 -45.72 14.24
C GLY A 669 -5.61 -46.13 15.26
N LYS A 670 -6.87 -46.35 14.89
CA LYS A 670 -7.95 -46.74 15.82
C LYS A 670 -8.52 -48.09 15.40
N GLU A 671 -8.26 -49.09 16.24
CA GLU A 671 -8.70 -50.47 16.02
C GLU A 671 -9.74 -50.90 17.04
N GLY A 672 -10.61 -51.78 16.62
CA GLY A 672 -11.57 -52.47 17.45
C GLY A 672 -11.51 -53.99 17.32
N LEU A 673 -11.99 -54.67 18.31
CA LEU A 673 -12.09 -56.14 18.28
C LEU A 673 -13.42 -56.58 17.71
N CYS A 674 -13.41 -57.27 16.59
CA CYS A 674 -14.52 -58.06 16.09
C CYS A 674 -14.35 -59.49 16.62
N HIS A 675 -15.11 -59.85 17.68
CA HIS A 675 -15.04 -61.14 18.31
C HIS A 675 -15.48 -62.24 17.32
N ILE A 676 -14.96 -63.46 17.47
CA ILE A 676 -15.24 -64.59 16.54
C ILE A 676 -16.75 -64.85 16.37
N SER A 677 -17.57 -64.62 17.42
CA SER A 677 -19.04 -64.74 17.39
C SER A 677 -19.73 -63.62 16.59
N GLU A 678 -19.03 -62.55 16.27
CA GLU A 678 -19.54 -61.36 15.57
C GLU A 678 -19.05 -61.28 14.11
N LEU A 679 -18.27 -62.28 13.66
CA LEU A 679 -17.70 -62.30 12.30
C LEU A 679 -18.71 -62.77 11.23
N ALA A 680 -19.64 -63.67 11.60
CA ALA A 680 -20.66 -64.18 10.69
C ALA A 680 -21.95 -64.58 11.44
N ASP A 681 -23.04 -64.82 10.68
CA ASP A 681 -24.36 -65.26 11.16
C ASP A 681 -24.38 -66.79 11.47
N PHE A 682 -23.30 -67.50 11.14
CA PHE A 682 -23.11 -68.92 11.46
C PHE A 682 -21.89 -69.14 12.40
N ARG A 683 -21.80 -70.34 12.98
CA ARG A 683 -20.70 -70.68 13.92
C ARG A 683 -19.37 -70.75 13.18
N VAL A 684 -18.48 -69.81 13.48
CA VAL A 684 -17.09 -69.74 12.97
C VAL A 684 -16.17 -70.59 13.87
N ASN A 685 -15.40 -71.50 13.28
CA ASN A 685 -14.48 -72.35 14.02
C ASN A 685 -13.08 -71.71 14.19
N LYS A 686 -12.63 -70.95 13.20
CA LYS A 686 -11.36 -70.19 13.24
C LYS A 686 -11.58 -68.83 12.60
N THR A 687 -11.03 -67.82 13.18
CA THR A 687 -11.10 -66.43 12.67
C THR A 687 -10.57 -66.33 11.25
N GLU A 688 -9.51 -67.08 10.92
CA GLU A 688 -8.83 -67.12 9.61
C GLU A 688 -9.70 -67.68 8.48
N ASP A 689 -10.82 -68.42 8.81
CA ASP A 689 -11.77 -68.91 7.83
C ASP A 689 -12.65 -67.79 7.25
N ILE A 690 -12.77 -66.63 7.94
CA ILE A 690 -13.60 -65.50 7.56
C ILE A 690 -12.77 -64.30 7.08
N CYS A 691 -11.64 -64.01 7.74
CA CYS A 691 -10.79 -62.86 7.38
C CYS A 691 -9.31 -63.12 7.68
N LYS A 692 -8.44 -62.59 6.86
CA LYS A 692 -6.97 -62.66 6.97
C LYS A 692 -6.36 -61.29 7.22
N LEU A 693 -5.12 -61.29 7.67
CA LEU A 693 -4.35 -60.08 7.84
C LEU A 693 -4.30 -59.30 6.51
N GLY A 694 -4.71 -58.01 6.55
CA GLY A 694 -4.77 -57.12 5.41
C GLY A 694 -6.10 -57.10 4.67
N ASP A 695 -7.04 -58.00 5.00
CA ASP A 695 -8.37 -58.01 4.36
C ASP A 695 -9.17 -56.76 4.76
N GLU A 696 -9.95 -56.26 3.83
CA GLU A 696 -10.90 -55.19 4.06
C GLU A 696 -12.27 -55.77 4.40
N ILE A 697 -12.83 -55.44 5.57
CA ILE A 697 -14.12 -55.92 6.02
C ILE A 697 -15.03 -54.81 6.50
N ILE A 698 -16.33 -54.96 6.28
CA ILE A 698 -17.32 -54.00 6.78
C ILE A 698 -17.75 -54.44 8.19
N VAL A 699 -17.64 -53.52 9.16
CA VAL A 699 -17.97 -53.80 10.56
C VAL A 699 -18.79 -52.65 11.17
N LYS A 700 -19.71 -52.97 12.07
CA LYS A 700 -20.48 -52.00 12.85
C LYS A 700 -19.91 -51.91 14.23
N CYS A 701 -19.76 -50.69 14.77
CA CYS A 701 -19.41 -50.50 16.18
C CYS A 701 -20.63 -50.77 17.04
N ILE A 702 -20.58 -51.84 17.85
CA ILE A 702 -21.66 -52.25 18.73
C ILE A 702 -21.50 -51.76 20.14
N GLY A 703 -20.39 -51.13 20.49
CA GLY A 703 -20.17 -50.59 21.81
C GLY A 703 -18.71 -50.29 22.09
N ILE A 704 -18.46 -49.43 23.09
CA ILE A 704 -17.14 -49.09 23.62
C ILE A 704 -17.17 -49.42 25.12
N ASP A 705 -16.21 -50.18 25.63
CA ASP A 705 -16.17 -50.54 27.02
C ASP A 705 -15.57 -49.40 27.90
N ASP A 706 -15.68 -49.53 29.24
CA ASP A 706 -15.20 -48.56 30.23
C ASP A 706 -13.67 -48.31 30.17
N LYS A 707 -12.94 -49.09 29.37
CA LYS A 707 -11.51 -48.93 29.11
C LYS A 707 -11.22 -48.37 27.70
N GLY A 708 -12.25 -47.86 27.02
CA GLY A 708 -12.12 -47.27 25.69
C GLY A 708 -11.92 -48.30 24.55
N ARG A 709 -12.12 -49.64 24.81
CA ARG A 709 -11.92 -50.66 23.78
C ARG A 709 -13.18 -50.80 22.92
N VAL A 710 -13.02 -50.60 21.60
CA VAL A 710 -14.09 -50.68 20.60
C VAL A 710 -14.47 -52.12 20.31
N LYS A 711 -15.76 -52.42 20.40
CA LYS A 711 -16.35 -53.70 20.03
C LYS A 711 -17.03 -53.59 18.66
N LEU A 712 -16.61 -54.47 17.76
CA LEU A 712 -17.08 -54.46 16.37
C LEU A 712 -17.88 -55.72 16.07
N SER A 713 -18.86 -55.59 15.15
CA SER A 713 -19.64 -56.74 14.63
C SER A 713 -19.75 -56.63 13.10
N ARG A 714 -19.18 -57.61 12.42
CA ARG A 714 -19.37 -57.80 10.98
C ARG A 714 -20.79 -58.31 10.68
N ARG A 715 -21.31 -59.18 11.54
CA ARG A 715 -22.67 -59.72 11.46
C ARG A 715 -23.69 -58.59 11.46
N ALA A 716 -23.65 -57.70 12.42
CA ALA A 716 -24.60 -56.57 12.53
C ALA A 716 -24.50 -55.61 11.34
N ALA A 717 -23.30 -55.40 10.79
CA ALA A 717 -23.10 -54.61 9.57
C ALA A 717 -23.74 -55.28 8.34
N MET A 718 -23.65 -56.63 8.24
CA MET A 718 -24.24 -57.37 7.11
C MET A 718 -25.77 -57.46 7.22
N GLU A 719 -26.33 -57.53 8.42
CA GLU A 719 -27.80 -57.54 8.66
C GLU A 719 -28.39 -56.19 8.25
N GLU A 720 -27.79 -55.06 8.57
CA GLU A 720 -28.25 -53.72 8.21
C GLU A 720 -28.15 -53.45 6.71
N ASN A 721 -27.02 -53.78 6.07
CA ASN A 721 -26.88 -53.70 4.60
C ASN A 721 -27.86 -54.58 3.82
N LYS A 722 -28.39 -55.64 4.44
CA LYS A 722 -29.48 -56.43 3.83
C LYS A 722 -30.81 -55.76 3.95
N ALA A 723 -31.08 -55.04 5.04
CA ALA A 723 -32.32 -54.28 5.26
C ALA A 723 -32.41 -53.07 4.32
N ASP A 724 -31.31 -52.31 4.13
CA ASP A 724 -31.26 -51.19 3.19
C ASP A 724 -31.34 -51.61 1.72
N GLY A 725 -30.81 -52.80 1.38
CA GLY A 725 -30.88 -53.38 0.02
C GLY A 725 -32.28 -53.91 -0.36
N ASP A 726 -33.19 -54.15 0.56
CA ASP A 726 -34.59 -54.56 0.29
C ASP A 726 -35.55 -53.37 0.14
N GLU A 727 -35.20 -52.17 0.60
CA GLU A 727 -35.97 -50.93 0.38
C GLU A 727 -35.75 -50.30 -1.01
N GLU A 728 -34.59 -50.51 -1.64
CA GLU A 728 -34.27 -50.00 -3.00
C GLU A 728 -34.91 -50.85 -4.14
N LYS A 729 -35.56 -51.99 -3.82
CA LYS A 729 -36.16 -52.86 -4.85
C LYS A 729 -37.64 -52.65 -5.10
N THR A 730 -38.30 -51.64 -4.50
CA THR A 730 -39.72 -51.40 -4.62
C THR A 730 -40.11 -50.21 -5.50
N GLU A 731 -39.21 -49.57 -6.25
CA GLU A 731 -39.58 -48.57 -7.24
C GLU A 731 -38.96 -48.83 -8.62
N GLU A 732 -39.38 -49.95 -9.27
CA GLU A 732 -39.26 -50.12 -10.71
C GLU A 732 -40.66 -50.36 -11.30
N SER A 733 -41.17 -49.42 -12.06
CA SER A 733 -42.27 -49.60 -13.02
C SER A 733 -42.06 -48.68 -14.23
N PRO A 734 -42.62 -49.02 -15.39
CA PRO A 734 -42.20 -50.01 -16.35
C PRO A 734 -41.71 -49.39 -17.67
N ALA A 735 -41.07 -50.24 -18.47
CA ALA A 735 -40.57 -49.99 -19.82
C ALA A 735 -41.56 -49.35 -20.79
N GLU A 736 -41.09 -48.43 -21.61
CA GLU A 736 -41.66 -48.10 -22.90
C GLU A 736 -40.61 -48.19 -24.00
N GLU A 737 -41.07 -48.74 -25.11
CA GLU A 737 -40.37 -49.34 -26.24
C GLU A 737 -39.56 -48.35 -27.08
N THR A 738 -38.46 -48.88 -27.63
CA THR A 738 -37.72 -48.30 -28.78
C THR A 738 -38.53 -48.40 -30.09
N PRO A 739 -38.29 -47.51 -31.05
CA PRO A 739 -38.00 -47.96 -32.39
C PRO A 739 -36.73 -47.34 -33.03
N SER A 740 -35.91 -48.29 -33.51
CA SER A 740 -35.09 -48.37 -34.71
C SER A 740 -34.63 -47.10 -35.45
N GLU A 741 -33.31 -47.13 -35.72
CA GLU A 741 -32.45 -46.68 -36.80
C GLU A 741 -33.10 -46.06 -38.06
N GLU A 742 -32.59 -44.95 -38.50
CA GLU A 742 -32.33 -44.72 -39.94
C GLU A 742 -31.10 -43.80 -40.13
N GLU A 743 -30.19 -44.29 -40.94
CA GLU A 743 -28.96 -43.66 -41.42
C GLU A 743 -29.24 -42.42 -42.30
N ALA A 744 -28.39 -41.45 -42.27
CA ALA A 744 -28.03 -40.66 -43.46
C ALA A 744 -26.71 -39.87 -43.26
N GLU A 745 -25.81 -40.10 -44.16
CA GLU A 745 -24.48 -39.53 -44.36
C GLU A 745 -24.49 -38.05 -44.84
N PRO A 746 -23.33 -37.43 -45.02
CA PRO A 746 -23.10 -36.01 -44.82
C PRO A 746 -23.09 -35.19 -46.13
N ALA A 747 -23.24 -33.88 -46.03
CA ALA A 747 -22.88 -32.98 -47.12
C ALA A 747 -22.29 -31.65 -46.59
N ASN A 748 -21.05 -31.44 -47.05
CA ASN A 748 -20.27 -30.21 -47.17
C ASN A 748 -21.04 -28.93 -47.42
N SER A 749 -20.63 -27.87 -46.72
CA SER A 749 -19.96 -26.68 -47.29
C SER A 749 -19.57 -25.72 -46.21
#